data_cb4440174fbb0723ff3466da970dd5f9
#
_entry.id   cb4440174fbb0723ff3466da970dd5f9
#
_cell.length_a   1.000
_cell.length_b   1.000
_cell.length_c   1.000
_cell.angle_alpha   90.00
_cell.angle_beta   90.00
_cell.angle_gamma   90.00
#
_symmetry.space_group_name_H-M   'P 1'
#
loop_
_entity.id
_entity.type
_entity.pdbx_description
1 polymer ?
#
loop_
_entity_poly.entity_id
_entity_poly.type
_entity_poly.pdbx_seq_one_letter_code
_entity_poly.pdbx_strand_id
1 'polypeptide(L)'
;TDHEDLSLAWIPFQFFRSHPGRHSCQAPVGAWPCLPRSEICSPLDHYIFYTCYLTFTDKFQFKHVFSLDVEVLPVAGVEMQLTAAVSLLTILQEESISIHTYSHSFLPIILQNLEHRDAGVSNAWLETLLAAIEALPKETIRHEILNPLVSKAQLSQTLQSRLVSCKILGKLANKFEAHIVKREILPLVKSLCQDVEYEVRSCMCRQLELISQGIGTELTKNVVLPELVELARDESSSVRLAAFETLVNLLEMFDADDRSQTVLPLVKSFCEKSFKADESILVSLSYHLGKLCNGLYGIFTPEQHLRFLEFYKKLCTLGLEQENGHNDNQVQLQTLEQEKKYISVRKNCAYNLPAMMVFVDPKNFNLELYSTFFCLCHDPEVPVRHTVAIGFYEVAKLLNTDVYVIHKELVALLQDESLEVLDALIGHLPEILELLSTGGEGGGSDSKLLNFPELIPALTRAEQRAATSLKWRTHEKLLQKYACLPHVISSDQIYYRFLHRMLTIIMTNNVLPVQKAAARTLCVYLRYNRKQEQRHEVIQKLIEQLGQGKSYWNRLRFLDTCEFIIELFSKSFFCEYFFLPVLELTHDPVANVRMKLCYLLPKVKSTLKVPTNKHLMQQLEMCVRKLLCEEKDKDVLSIVKKMVLELDRMETSLDAFQKRFYENDLLDQQKEREEHLLFELVCLLSYIICKEVKKSKLVRSQSFSSQALHSKYSNIDKCASFTIPATGGAVASLSSSGCTSSFLSSCFAGSFMVL
;
A
#
# COMPACT_ATOMS: atom_id res chain seq x y z
N THR A 1 -11.53 29.07 -24.21
CA THR A 1 -10.27 28.80 -24.92
C THR A 1 -9.33 28.06 -23.99
N ASP A 2 -9.08 26.88 -24.36
CA ASP A 2 -8.54 25.74 -23.70
C ASP A 2 -7.14 25.95 -23.09
N HIS A 3 -6.99 25.52 -21.84
CA HIS A 3 -5.72 25.17 -21.23
C HIS A 3 -5.76 23.67 -20.94
N GLU A 4 -5.10 22.90 -21.79
CA GLU A 4 -4.80 21.49 -21.56
C GLU A 4 -3.68 21.34 -20.55
N ASP A 5 -3.97 20.54 -19.54
CA ASP A 5 -3.02 20.00 -18.55
C ASP A 5 -1.97 19.11 -19.23
N LEU A 6 -0.73 19.51 -19.21
CA LEU A 6 0.43 18.67 -19.50
C LEU A 6 0.91 17.99 -18.20
N SER A 7 0.30 16.88 -17.87
CA SER A 7 0.86 15.91 -16.91
C SER A 7 2.01 15.15 -17.59
N LEU A 8 3.24 15.49 -17.25
CA LEU A 8 4.44 14.74 -17.63
C LEU A 8 4.40 13.36 -16.97
N ALA A 9 4.12 12.35 -17.78
CA ALA A 9 4.22 10.94 -17.42
C ALA A 9 5.69 10.56 -17.23
N TRP A 10 6.04 10.14 -16.02
CA TRP A 10 7.30 9.45 -15.73
C TRP A 10 7.31 8.08 -16.41
N ILE A 11 8.21 7.90 -17.38
CA ILE A 11 8.56 6.59 -17.95
C ILE A 11 9.74 6.07 -17.13
N PRO A 12 9.63 4.92 -16.46
CA PRO A 12 10.77 4.33 -15.76
C PRO A 12 11.73 3.70 -16.76
N PHE A 13 12.97 4.16 -16.78
CA PHE A 13 14.09 3.50 -17.44
C PHE A 13 14.44 2.22 -16.68
N GLN A 14 13.82 1.12 -17.05
CA GLN A 14 14.28 -0.23 -16.71
C GLN A 14 14.32 -1.05 -17.99
N PHE A 15 15.45 -0.99 -18.69
CA PHE A 15 15.92 -2.03 -19.60
C PHE A 15 17.36 -1.68 -20.01
N PHE A 16 18.33 -2.29 -19.37
CA PHE A 16 19.61 -2.74 -19.95
C PHE A 16 20.55 -3.15 -18.80
N ARG A 17 20.36 -4.35 -18.30
CA ARG A 17 21.43 -5.14 -17.66
C ARG A 17 21.32 -6.54 -18.23
N SER A 18 22.21 -6.85 -19.17
CA SER A 18 22.88 -8.18 -19.23
C SER A 18 23.72 -8.34 -20.50
N HIS A 19 24.95 -8.70 -20.26
CA HIS A 19 25.92 -9.49 -21.00
C HIS A 19 26.94 -8.80 -21.91
N PRO A 20 28.25 -9.02 -21.63
CA PRO A 20 29.34 -8.68 -22.54
C PRO A 20 29.61 -9.86 -23.48
N GLY A 21 29.35 -9.67 -24.78
CA GLY A 21 29.73 -10.59 -25.84
C GLY A 21 30.24 -9.80 -27.02
N ARG A 22 31.54 -9.92 -27.26
CA ARG A 22 32.21 -9.42 -28.48
C ARG A 22 31.53 -9.99 -29.74
N HIS A 23 31.11 -9.11 -30.63
CA HIS A 23 31.24 -9.37 -32.08
C HIS A 23 31.04 -8.05 -32.86
N SER A 24 32.03 -7.73 -33.67
CA SER A 24 32.06 -6.70 -34.67
C SER A 24 30.94 -6.90 -35.69
N CYS A 25 30.03 -5.94 -35.87
CA CYS A 25 29.21 -5.83 -37.05
C CYS A 25 29.09 -4.38 -37.46
N GLN A 26 29.56 -4.06 -38.64
CA GLN A 26 29.33 -2.84 -39.36
C GLN A 26 27.83 -2.64 -39.58
N ALA A 27 27.29 -1.49 -39.14
CA ALA A 27 25.92 -1.11 -39.41
C ALA A 27 25.81 -0.35 -40.76
N PRO A 28 24.79 -0.63 -41.57
CA PRO A 28 24.54 0.13 -42.79
C PRO A 28 23.90 1.47 -42.48
N VAL A 29 24.37 2.49 -43.18
CA VAL A 29 23.82 3.84 -43.27
C VAL A 29 22.46 3.77 -43.98
N GLY A 30 21.39 4.13 -43.32
CA GLY A 30 20.10 4.32 -43.98
C GLY A 30 18.88 4.46 -43.06
N ALA A 31 18.23 5.59 -43.17
CA ALA A 31 16.85 5.92 -42.85
C ALA A 31 16.46 6.24 -41.40
N TRP A 32 16.48 7.53 -41.10
CA TRP A 32 15.73 8.16 -40.00
C TRP A 32 14.36 8.62 -40.53
N PRO A 33 13.27 8.49 -39.78
CA PRO A 33 12.01 9.12 -40.14
C PRO A 33 12.09 10.62 -39.87
N CYS A 34 11.73 11.41 -40.86
CA CYS A 34 11.66 12.86 -40.82
C CYS A 34 10.62 13.34 -39.81
N LEU A 35 11.05 14.04 -38.79
CA LEU A 35 10.19 14.91 -37.99
C LEU A 35 9.94 16.22 -38.73
N PRO A 36 8.78 16.87 -38.59
CA PRO A 36 8.42 18.04 -39.38
C PRO A 36 9.31 19.24 -39.01
N ARG A 37 9.83 19.89 -40.07
CA ARG A 37 10.56 21.14 -40.01
C ARG A 37 9.60 22.26 -39.62
N SER A 38 9.64 22.70 -38.35
CA SER A 38 9.28 24.05 -37.94
C SER A 38 9.80 24.27 -36.53
N GLU A 39 11.04 24.70 -36.45
CA GLU A 39 11.60 25.65 -35.49
C GLU A 39 13.11 25.54 -35.64
N ILE A 40 13.70 26.69 -35.92
CA ILE A 40 15.14 26.81 -36.22
C ILE A 40 15.87 26.71 -34.87
N CYS A 41 16.28 25.50 -34.50
CA CYS A 41 17.30 25.30 -33.47
C CYS A 41 18.63 25.79 -34.06
N SER A 42 19.33 26.64 -33.32
CA SER A 42 20.64 27.14 -33.76
C SER A 42 21.65 25.99 -33.89
N PRO A 43 22.65 26.08 -34.74
CA PRO A 43 23.71 25.07 -34.84
C PRO A 43 24.42 24.77 -33.49
N LEU A 44 24.36 25.72 -32.55
CA LEU A 44 24.92 25.58 -31.20
C LEU A 44 24.10 24.57 -30.33
N ASP A 45 22.77 24.57 -30.46
CA ASP A 45 21.90 23.68 -29.67
C ASP A 45 22.13 22.21 -30.04
N HIS A 46 22.36 21.93 -31.32
CA HIS A 46 22.73 20.61 -31.81
C HIS A 46 24.13 20.17 -31.35
N TYR A 47 25.07 21.10 -31.26
CA TYR A 47 26.45 20.81 -30.88
C TYR A 47 26.56 20.44 -29.40
N ILE A 48 25.86 21.14 -28.51
CA ILE A 48 25.86 20.88 -27.07
C ILE A 48 25.10 19.59 -26.74
N PHE A 49 23.96 19.31 -27.40
CA PHE A 49 23.23 18.07 -27.24
C PHE A 49 24.08 16.87 -27.70
N TYR A 50 24.83 17.02 -28.78
CA TYR A 50 25.71 15.97 -29.30
C TYR A 50 26.94 15.79 -28.42
N THR A 51 27.46 16.84 -27.82
CA THR A 51 28.61 16.81 -26.92
C THR A 51 28.24 16.17 -25.58
N CYS A 52 27.09 16.50 -25.02
CA CYS A 52 26.55 15.82 -23.82
C CYS A 52 26.29 14.33 -24.05
N TYR A 53 25.81 13.93 -25.23
CA TYR A 53 25.55 12.52 -25.58
C TYR A 53 26.84 11.71 -25.81
N LEU A 54 27.88 12.30 -26.41
CA LEU A 54 29.16 11.62 -26.68
C LEU A 54 30.06 11.50 -25.44
N THR A 55 29.90 12.36 -24.43
CA THR A 55 30.71 12.31 -23.18
C THR A 55 30.28 11.16 -22.26
N PHE A 56 29.10 10.57 -22.46
CA PHE A 56 28.68 9.38 -21.71
C PHE A 56 29.45 8.10 -22.06
N THR A 57 30.16 8.09 -23.19
CA THR A 57 30.79 6.85 -23.71
C THR A 57 32.32 6.81 -23.57
N ASP A 58 33.02 7.89 -23.19
CA ASP A 58 34.49 7.86 -23.18
C ASP A 58 35.10 8.69 -22.03
N LYS A 59 35.61 7.99 -21.02
CA LYS A 59 36.21 8.56 -19.79
C LYS A 59 37.45 9.45 -20.00
N PHE A 60 38.02 9.54 -21.21
CA PHE A 60 39.31 10.20 -21.46
C PHE A 60 39.26 11.60 -22.08
N GLN A 61 38.13 12.04 -22.62
CA GLN A 61 38.04 13.36 -23.30
C GLN A 61 37.38 14.46 -22.47
N PHE A 62 36.99 14.21 -21.23
CA PHE A 62 36.26 15.14 -20.36
C PHE A 62 36.96 16.51 -20.12
N LYS A 63 38.27 16.54 -20.14
CA LYS A 63 39.04 17.75 -19.75
C LYS A 63 39.05 18.89 -20.79
N HIS A 64 38.86 18.60 -22.07
CA HIS A 64 39.00 19.58 -23.15
C HIS A 64 37.65 20.12 -23.67
N VAL A 65 36.58 19.38 -23.58
CA VAL A 65 35.29 19.76 -24.15
C VAL A 65 34.55 20.74 -23.21
N PHE A 66 34.62 20.54 -21.90
CA PHE A 66 33.93 21.40 -20.93
C PHE A 66 34.58 22.76 -20.70
N SER A 67 35.87 22.96 -21.01
CA SER A 67 36.51 24.26 -20.81
C SER A 67 36.07 25.34 -21.82
N LEU A 68 35.50 24.92 -22.95
CA LEU A 68 35.00 25.86 -23.99
C LEU A 68 33.52 26.23 -23.79
N ASP A 69 32.71 25.32 -23.21
CA ASP A 69 31.25 25.53 -23.05
C ASP A 69 30.90 26.32 -21.79
N VAL A 70 31.78 26.38 -20.82
CA VAL A 70 31.57 27.03 -19.51
C VAL A 70 31.41 28.54 -19.65
N GLU A 71 32.12 29.18 -20.59
CA GLU A 71 32.04 30.63 -20.82
C GLU A 71 30.75 31.07 -21.53
N VAL A 72 30.05 30.13 -22.19
CA VAL A 72 28.81 30.38 -22.96
C VAL A 72 27.55 30.17 -22.11
N LEU A 73 27.63 29.35 -21.07
CA LEU A 73 26.48 28.98 -20.21
C LEU A 73 25.73 30.18 -19.60
N PRO A 74 26.38 31.26 -19.09
CA PRO A 74 25.68 32.41 -18.51
C PRO A 74 24.81 33.18 -19.50
N VAL A 75 25.10 33.07 -20.81
CA VAL A 75 24.36 33.74 -21.91
C VAL A 75 23.43 32.77 -22.65
N ALA A 76 23.40 31.51 -22.27
CA ALA A 76 22.58 30.47 -22.90
C ALA A 76 21.11 30.64 -22.58
N GLY A 77 20.23 30.09 -23.45
CA GLY A 77 18.79 30.09 -23.22
C GLY A 77 18.38 29.24 -22.00
N VAL A 78 17.17 29.48 -21.47
CA VAL A 78 16.62 28.86 -20.25
C VAL A 78 16.67 27.32 -20.32
N GLU A 79 16.25 26.72 -21.42
CA GLU A 79 16.28 25.25 -21.58
C GLU A 79 17.68 24.66 -21.47
N MET A 80 18.66 25.35 -22.05
CA MET A 80 20.05 24.91 -22.02
C MET A 80 20.63 25.00 -20.60
N GLN A 81 20.31 26.06 -19.87
CA GLN A 81 20.74 26.20 -18.48
C GLN A 81 20.11 25.15 -17.55
N LEU A 82 18.82 24.85 -17.73
CA LEU A 82 18.15 23.77 -17.00
C LEU A 82 18.80 22.41 -17.28
N THR A 83 19.08 22.13 -18.56
CA THR A 83 19.74 20.88 -18.96
C THR A 83 21.16 20.77 -18.39
N ALA A 84 21.91 21.86 -18.37
CA ALA A 84 23.25 21.92 -17.79
C ALA A 84 23.22 21.67 -16.28
N ALA A 85 22.30 22.30 -15.54
CA ALA A 85 22.15 22.09 -14.10
C ALA A 85 21.83 20.61 -13.77
N VAL A 86 20.91 20.00 -14.50
CA VAL A 86 20.55 18.58 -14.33
C VAL A 86 21.72 17.67 -14.69
N SER A 87 22.47 17.98 -15.75
CA SER A 87 23.64 17.19 -16.15
C SER A 87 24.75 17.23 -15.11
N LEU A 88 25.04 18.40 -14.53
CA LEU A 88 26.03 18.54 -13.46
C LEU A 88 25.59 17.83 -12.17
N LEU A 89 24.31 17.82 -11.87
CA LEU A 89 23.76 17.06 -10.75
C LEU A 89 23.94 15.54 -10.99
N THR A 90 23.67 15.06 -12.20
CA THR A 90 23.86 13.65 -12.57
C THR A 90 25.33 13.23 -12.49
N ILE A 91 26.24 14.05 -12.99
CA ILE A 91 27.70 13.81 -12.92
C ILE A 91 28.15 13.66 -11.46
N LEU A 92 27.62 14.48 -10.58
CA LEU A 92 27.90 14.41 -9.15
C LEU A 92 27.36 13.11 -8.51
N GLN A 93 26.13 12.76 -8.83
CA GLN A 93 25.45 11.57 -8.28
C GLN A 93 26.08 10.26 -8.75
N GLU A 94 26.60 10.23 -9.98
CA GLU A 94 27.26 9.04 -10.55
C GLU A 94 28.75 8.96 -10.18
N GLU A 95 29.27 9.91 -9.39
CA GLU A 95 30.70 10.00 -9.01
C GLU A 95 31.65 9.89 -10.23
N SER A 96 31.20 10.40 -11.39
CA SER A 96 31.91 10.26 -12.67
C SER A 96 33.24 11.01 -12.72
N ILE A 97 33.42 12.01 -11.86
CA ILE A 97 34.65 12.81 -11.73
C ILE A 97 35.02 13.00 -10.25
N SER A 98 36.31 13.30 -9.98
CA SER A 98 36.76 13.58 -8.64
C SER A 98 36.09 14.82 -8.06
N ILE A 99 35.77 14.85 -6.78
CA ILE A 99 35.17 15.98 -6.11
C ILE A 99 36.08 17.25 -6.17
N HIS A 100 37.37 17.06 -6.22
CA HIS A 100 38.36 18.15 -6.40
C HIS A 100 38.19 18.80 -7.77
N THR A 101 38.10 17.99 -8.83
CA THR A 101 37.86 18.52 -10.20
C THR A 101 36.50 19.21 -10.28
N TYR A 102 35.46 18.63 -9.66
CA TYR A 102 34.13 19.19 -9.59
C TYR A 102 34.13 20.57 -8.93
N SER A 103 34.77 20.70 -7.76
CA SER A 103 34.83 21.96 -7.02
C SER A 103 35.58 23.08 -7.78
N HIS A 104 36.65 22.73 -8.50
CA HIS A 104 37.40 23.73 -9.26
C HIS A 104 36.73 24.15 -10.56
N SER A 105 36.10 23.25 -11.27
CA SER A 105 35.58 23.51 -12.61
C SER A 105 34.12 23.93 -12.62
N PHE A 106 33.28 23.37 -11.74
CA PHE A 106 31.82 23.53 -11.81
C PHE A 106 31.22 24.36 -10.69
N LEU A 107 31.80 24.35 -9.49
CA LEU A 107 31.27 25.11 -8.37
C LEU A 107 31.18 26.63 -8.67
N PRO A 108 32.16 27.28 -9.31
CA PRO A 108 32.06 28.70 -9.65
C PRO A 108 30.87 28.99 -10.58
N ILE A 109 30.59 28.11 -11.54
CA ILE A 109 29.48 28.25 -12.49
C ILE A 109 28.14 28.14 -11.76
N ILE A 110 28.02 27.14 -10.90
CA ILE A 110 26.82 26.95 -10.09
C ILE A 110 26.54 28.19 -9.26
N LEU A 111 27.58 28.74 -8.59
CA LEU A 111 27.46 29.92 -7.73
C LEU A 111 27.09 31.18 -8.51
N GLN A 112 27.56 31.33 -9.75
CA GLN A 112 27.25 32.47 -10.62
C GLN A 112 25.80 32.47 -11.10
N ASN A 113 25.21 31.29 -11.31
CA ASN A 113 23.85 31.15 -11.84
C ASN A 113 22.74 31.07 -10.78
N LEU A 114 23.09 31.10 -9.48
CA LEU A 114 22.11 31.10 -8.39
C LEU A 114 21.14 32.29 -8.40
N GLU A 115 21.58 33.43 -8.93
CA GLU A 115 20.80 34.66 -8.99
C GLU A 115 20.29 34.94 -10.41
N HIS A 116 20.11 33.91 -11.22
CA HIS A 116 19.54 34.01 -12.55
C HIS A 116 18.14 34.63 -12.51
N ARG A 117 17.82 35.48 -13.54
CA ARG A 117 16.53 36.20 -13.62
C ARG A 117 15.31 35.23 -13.71
N ASP A 118 15.50 34.12 -14.40
CA ASP A 118 14.49 33.06 -14.44
C ASP A 118 14.52 32.24 -13.15
N ALA A 119 13.40 32.18 -12.47
CA ALA A 119 13.27 31.47 -11.19
C ALA A 119 13.45 29.94 -11.33
N GLY A 120 13.05 29.37 -12.46
CA GLY A 120 13.24 27.94 -12.74
C GLY A 120 14.72 27.59 -12.87
N VAL A 121 15.47 28.42 -13.60
CA VAL A 121 16.92 28.28 -13.76
C VAL A 121 17.63 28.44 -12.43
N SER A 122 17.33 29.51 -11.69
CA SER A 122 17.90 29.74 -10.35
C SER A 122 17.63 28.57 -9.38
N ASN A 123 16.43 28.04 -9.37
CA ASN A 123 16.09 26.87 -8.53
C ASN A 123 16.83 25.60 -8.95
N ALA A 124 16.97 25.32 -10.25
CA ALA A 124 17.70 24.15 -10.73
C ALA A 124 19.19 24.20 -10.32
N TRP A 125 19.83 25.35 -10.46
CA TRP A 125 21.23 25.57 -10.02
C TRP A 125 21.36 25.47 -8.49
N LEU A 126 20.37 25.96 -7.76
CA LEU A 126 20.32 25.84 -6.30
C LEU A 126 20.21 24.37 -5.86
N GLU A 127 19.36 23.58 -6.47
CA GLU A 127 19.25 22.13 -6.19
C GLU A 127 20.58 21.42 -6.45
N THR A 128 21.25 21.77 -7.56
CA THR A 128 22.58 21.24 -7.88
C THR A 128 23.61 21.62 -6.81
N LEU A 129 23.60 22.86 -6.31
CA LEU A 129 24.46 23.29 -5.22
C LEU A 129 24.17 22.54 -3.92
N LEU A 130 22.89 22.43 -3.54
CA LEU A 130 22.49 21.74 -2.30
C LEU A 130 22.90 20.26 -2.29
N ALA A 131 22.86 19.61 -3.44
CA ALA A 131 23.38 18.25 -3.60
C ALA A 131 24.93 18.23 -3.55
N ALA A 132 25.60 19.19 -4.20
CA ALA A 132 27.05 19.29 -4.18
C ALA A 132 27.61 19.51 -2.77
N ILE A 133 26.94 20.29 -1.93
CA ILE A 133 27.31 20.53 -0.52
C ILE A 133 27.50 19.21 0.25
N GLU A 134 26.74 18.16 -0.05
CA GLU A 134 26.89 16.86 0.61
C GLU A 134 28.25 16.20 0.33
N ALA A 135 28.76 16.34 -0.86
CA ALA A 135 29.99 15.74 -1.31
C ALA A 135 31.23 16.62 -1.11
N LEU A 136 31.07 17.95 -1.10
CA LEU A 136 32.19 18.89 -1.01
C LEU A 136 32.93 18.83 0.33
N PRO A 137 34.29 19.05 0.33
CA PRO A 137 35.08 19.20 1.55
C PRO A 137 34.64 20.43 2.37
N LYS A 138 34.68 20.31 3.70
CA LYS A 138 34.27 21.39 4.62
C LYS A 138 35.02 22.71 4.38
N GLU A 139 36.31 22.66 4.09
CA GLU A 139 37.13 23.84 3.81
C GLU A 139 36.68 24.57 2.53
N THR A 140 36.39 23.83 1.46
CA THR A 140 35.84 24.38 0.23
C THR A 140 34.49 25.05 0.47
N ILE A 141 33.60 24.36 1.21
CA ILE A 141 32.28 24.91 1.57
C ILE A 141 32.44 26.21 2.36
N ARG A 142 33.38 26.24 3.30
CA ARG A 142 33.60 27.41 4.15
C ARG A 142 34.09 28.62 3.34
N HIS A 143 35.06 28.44 2.45
CA HIS A 143 35.67 29.54 1.68
C HIS A 143 34.79 29.96 0.51
N GLU A 144 34.28 29.04 -0.27
CA GLU A 144 33.56 29.33 -1.50
C GLU A 144 32.05 29.59 -1.31
N ILE A 145 31.45 29.06 -0.23
CA ILE A 145 30.00 29.16 -0.01
C ILE A 145 29.69 30.00 1.23
N LEU A 146 30.14 29.57 2.44
CA LEU A 146 29.74 30.22 3.69
C LEU A 146 30.24 31.65 3.83
N ASN A 147 31.50 31.92 3.53
CA ASN A 147 32.06 33.28 3.64
C ASN A 147 31.34 34.29 2.72
N PRO A 148 31.11 34.01 1.41
CA PRO A 148 30.32 34.90 0.56
C PRO A 148 28.87 35.06 0.99
N LEU A 149 28.31 34.04 1.64
CA LEU A 149 26.90 34.04 2.08
C LEU A 149 26.62 35.14 3.12
N VAL A 150 27.61 35.49 3.93
CA VAL A 150 27.49 36.60 4.92
C VAL A 150 27.08 37.91 4.25
N SER A 151 27.61 38.23 3.08
CA SER A 151 27.24 39.43 2.32
C SER A 151 25.92 39.23 1.56
N LYS A 152 25.67 38.03 1.01
CA LYS A 152 24.47 37.72 0.22
C LYS A 152 23.18 37.65 1.05
N ALA A 153 23.30 37.41 2.34
CA ALA A 153 22.18 37.36 3.28
C ALA A 153 21.77 38.73 3.84
N GLN A 154 22.47 39.82 3.47
CA GLN A 154 22.18 41.15 4.01
C GLN A 154 20.94 41.80 3.36
N LEU A 155 20.26 42.67 4.11
CA LEU A 155 19.07 43.43 3.66
C LEU A 155 19.33 44.30 2.41
N SER A 156 20.56 44.66 2.15
CA SER A 156 20.99 45.41 0.93
C SER A 156 20.94 44.58 -0.35
N GLN A 157 20.81 43.25 -0.23
CA GLN A 157 20.76 42.33 -1.37
C GLN A 157 19.36 42.13 -1.91
N THR A 158 19.26 41.53 -3.09
CA THR A 158 17.97 41.20 -3.72
C THR A 158 17.18 40.18 -2.89
N LEU A 159 15.85 40.18 -3.03
CA LEU A 159 14.99 39.19 -2.42
C LEU A 159 15.45 37.76 -2.77
N GLN A 160 15.75 37.50 -4.05
CA GLN A 160 16.19 36.19 -4.53
C GLN A 160 17.49 35.72 -3.87
N SER A 161 18.48 36.64 -3.73
CA SER A 161 19.74 36.33 -3.04
C SER A 161 19.53 35.91 -1.58
N ARG A 162 18.63 36.60 -0.86
CA ARG A 162 18.30 36.27 0.51
C ARG A 162 17.52 34.93 0.63
N LEU A 163 16.58 34.63 -0.30
CA LEU A 163 15.88 33.35 -0.35
C LEU A 163 16.82 32.17 -0.63
N VAL A 164 17.73 32.31 -1.58
CA VAL A 164 18.81 31.36 -1.87
C VAL A 164 19.67 31.13 -0.63
N SER A 165 20.05 32.22 0.06
CA SER A 165 20.83 32.15 1.29
C SER A 165 20.13 31.33 2.39
N CYS A 166 18.83 31.48 2.58
CA CYS A 166 18.06 30.68 3.53
C CYS A 166 18.21 29.18 3.30
N LYS A 167 18.01 28.73 2.07
CA LYS A 167 18.08 27.29 1.70
C LYS A 167 19.49 26.73 1.87
N ILE A 168 20.52 27.52 1.50
CA ILE A 168 21.92 27.14 1.67
C ILE A 168 22.25 26.99 3.17
N LEU A 169 21.88 27.98 4.01
CA LEU A 169 22.12 27.92 5.46
C LEU A 169 21.51 26.68 6.13
N GLY A 170 20.28 26.31 5.74
CA GLY A 170 19.64 25.08 6.20
C GLY A 170 20.48 23.83 5.91
N LYS A 171 21.03 23.75 4.70
CA LYS A 171 21.87 22.61 4.29
C LYS A 171 23.23 22.60 4.97
N LEU A 172 23.84 23.78 5.16
CA LEU A 172 25.16 23.93 5.79
C LEU A 172 25.17 23.54 7.28
N ALA A 173 24.06 23.71 7.98
CA ALA A 173 23.97 23.42 9.40
C ALA A 173 24.35 21.97 9.75
N ASN A 174 24.07 21.02 8.84
CA ASN A 174 24.41 19.61 9.03
C ASN A 174 25.84 19.25 8.60
N LYS A 175 26.57 20.17 7.99
CA LYS A 175 27.95 19.94 7.51
C LYS A 175 29.02 20.32 8.53
N PHE A 176 28.73 21.27 9.40
CA PHE A 176 29.66 21.79 10.37
C PHE A 176 29.35 21.33 11.79
N GLU A 177 30.36 21.37 12.64
CA GLU A 177 30.22 21.11 14.06
C GLU A 177 29.35 22.20 14.74
N ALA A 178 28.58 21.83 15.75
CA ALA A 178 27.60 22.72 16.42
C ALA A 178 28.21 24.06 16.89
N HIS A 179 29.48 24.08 17.29
CA HIS A 179 30.14 25.32 17.70
C HIS A 179 30.40 26.30 16.55
N ILE A 180 30.67 25.79 15.33
CA ILE A 180 30.82 26.60 14.13
C ILE A 180 29.45 27.11 13.68
N VAL A 181 28.44 26.22 13.69
CA VAL A 181 27.06 26.62 13.38
C VAL A 181 26.58 27.71 14.32
N LYS A 182 26.85 27.60 15.62
CA LYS A 182 26.48 28.61 16.62
C LYS A 182 27.16 29.97 16.36
N ARG A 183 28.42 29.95 15.98
CA ARG A 183 29.20 31.20 15.82
C ARG A 183 28.97 31.87 14.46
N GLU A 184 28.86 31.11 13.38
CA GLU A 184 28.93 31.66 12.02
C GLU A 184 27.57 31.59 11.29
N ILE A 185 26.75 30.55 11.54
CA ILE A 185 25.48 30.33 10.84
C ILE A 185 24.28 30.93 11.59
N LEU A 186 24.15 30.65 12.90
CA LEU A 186 22.98 31.10 13.67
C LEU A 186 22.75 32.63 13.70
N PRO A 187 23.77 33.50 13.71
CA PRO A 187 23.55 34.94 13.58
C PRO A 187 22.89 35.35 12.27
N LEU A 188 23.26 34.70 11.15
CA LEU A 188 22.63 34.93 9.85
C LEU A 188 21.20 34.40 9.81
N VAL A 189 20.98 33.21 10.35
CA VAL A 189 19.63 32.59 10.48
C VAL A 189 18.71 33.54 11.25
N LYS A 190 19.16 34.08 12.40
CA LYS A 190 18.39 35.01 13.21
C LYS A 190 18.06 36.29 12.44
N SER A 191 19.02 36.85 11.73
CA SER A 191 18.81 38.05 10.90
C SER A 191 17.75 37.81 9.81
N LEU A 192 17.77 36.62 9.15
CA LEU A 192 16.82 36.26 8.09
C LEU A 192 15.43 35.88 8.64
N CYS A 193 15.33 35.39 9.87
CA CYS A 193 14.05 35.21 10.57
C CYS A 193 13.37 36.56 10.89
N GLN A 194 14.11 37.63 10.92
CA GLN A 194 13.65 39.00 11.21
C GLN A 194 13.71 39.90 9.96
N ASP A 195 13.80 39.33 8.76
CA ASP A 195 13.85 40.06 7.49
C ASP A 195 12.58 40.91 7.28
N VAL A 196 12.72 42.02 6.54
CA VAL A 196 11.57 42.87 6.20
C VAL A 196 10.55 42.19 5.29
N GLU A 197 11.00 41.25 4.46
CA GLU A 197 10.15 40.50 3.52
C GLU A 197 9.64 39.21 4.15
N TYR A 198 8.32 39.02 4.13
CA TYR A 198 7.69 37.84 4.73
C TYR A 198 8.08 36.53 4.01
N GLU A 199 8.37 36.57 2.71
CA GLU A 199 8.86 35.42 1.93
C GLU A 199 10.18 34.89 2.49
N VAL A 200 11.09 35.81 2.88
CA VAL A 200 12.39 35.44 3.47
C VAL A 200 12.18 34.86 4.86
N ARG A 201 11.36 35.51 5.71
CA ARG A 201 11.05 35.00 7.06
C ARG A 201 10.42 33.61 6.97
N SER A 202 9.46 33.40 6.07
CA SER A 202 8.81 32.11 5.84
C SER A 202 9.77 31.04 5.31
N CYS A 203 10.64 31.40 4.37
CA CYS A 203 11.65 30.50 3.80
C CYS A 203 12.66 30.08 4.89
N MET A 204 13.18 31.04 5.66
CA MET A 204 14.14 30.76 6.74
C MET A 204 13.50 29.92 7.86
N CYS A 205 12.27 30.20 8.21
CA CYS A 205 11.51 29.43 9.20
C CYS A 205 11.46 27.93 8.83
N ARG A 206 11.18 27.60 7.57
CA ARG A 206 11.18 26.22 7.08
C ARG A 206 12.54 25.53 7.14
N GLN A 207 13.65 26.29 7.14
CA GLN A 207 14.99 25.72 7.28
C GLN A 207 15.38 25.45 8.73
N LEU A 208 14.64 25.97 9.72
CA LEU A 208 14.97 25.78 11.13
C LEU A 208 14.93 24.31 11.57
N GLU A 209 14.16 23.47 10.90
CA GLU A 209 14.16 22.02 11.11
C GLU A 209 15.55 21.41 10.84
N LEU A 210 16.11 21.69 9.64
CA LEU A 210 17.44 21.20 9.27
C LEU A 210 18.53 21.76 10.17
N ILE A 211 18.41 23.03 10.55
CA ILE A 211 19.35 23.70 11.46
C ILE A 211 19.31 23.01 12.83
N SER A 212 18.12 22.73 13.35
CA SER A 212 17.93 22.06 14.64
C SER A 212 18.54 20.67 14.67
N GLN A 213 18.44 19.92 13.58
CA GLN A 213 19.11 18.61 13.44
C GLN A 213 20.64 18.74 13.54
N GLY A 214 21.21 19.81 12.98
CA GLY A 214 22.66 20.05 13.01
C GLY A 214 23.21 20.57 14.37
N ILE A 215 22.40 21.30 15.15
CA ILE A 215 22.87 21.91 16.41
C ILE A 215 22.50 21.09 17.66
N GLY A 216 21.57 20.14 17.53
CA GLY A 216 21.09 19.30 18.63
C GLY A 216 20.03 19.98 19.52
N THR A 217 19.51 19.20 20.46
CA THR A 217 18.32 19.56 21.25
C THR A 217 18.50 20.79 22.14
N GLU A 218 19.64 20.91 22.84
CA GLU A 218 19.87 22.00 23.79
C GLU A 218 19.95 23.37 23.10
N LEU A 219 20.69 23.49 22.00
CA LEU A 219 20.74 24.74 21.24
C LEU A 219 19.42 25.03 20.52
N THR A 220 18.70 24.01 20.07
CA THR A 220 17.36 24.18 19.50
C THR A 220 16.41 24.81 20.50
N LYS A 221 16.39 24.32 21.73
CA LYS A 221 15.60 24.89 22.83
C LYS A 221 15.94 26.35 23.10
N ASN A 222 17.23 26.65 23.23
CA ASN A 222 17.69 27.95 23.68
C ASN A 222 17.72 29.04 22.61
N VAL A 223 17.81 28.67 21.32
CA VAL A 223 17.98 29.61 20.22
C VAL A 223 16.83 29.54 19.21
N VAL A 224 16.45 28.33 18.77
CA VAL A 224 15.45 28.16 17.72
C VAL A 224 14.02 28.31 18.25
N LEU A 225 13.70 27.74 19.42
CA LEU A 225 12.36 27.84 20.00
C LEU A 225 11.91 29.28 20.25
N PRO A 226 12.73 30.19 20.83
CA PRO A 226 12.35 31.60 20.95
C PRO A 226 12.04 32.28 19.62
N GLU A 227 12.83 32.04 18.56
CA GLU A 227 12.57 32.59 17.21
C GLU A 227 11.26 32.03 16.63
N LEU A 228 10.97 30.73 16.83
CA LEU A 228 9.70 30.14 16.42
C LEU A 228 8.49 30.77 17.14
N VAL A 229 8.64 31.11 18.42
CA VAL A 229 7.58 31.81 19.18
C VAL A 229 7.25 33.17 18.58
N GLU A 230 8.27 33.90 18.14
CA GLU A 230 8.08 35.19 17.46
C GLU A 230 7.48 35.03 16.07
N LEU A 231 8.00 34.09 15.25
CA LEU A 231 7.46 33.78 13.93
C LEU A 231 6.01 33.25 13.96
N ALA A 232 5.63 32.55 15.03
CA ALA A 232 4.25 32.11 15.26
C ALA A 232 3.26 33.25 15.51
N ARG A 233 3.77 34.47 15.79
CA ARG A 233 2.98 35.69 15.99
C ARG A 233 3.11 36.70 14.86
N ASP A 234 3.82 36.34 13.80
CA ASP A 234 4.08 37.16 12.63
C ASP A 234 2.79 37.75 12.03
N GLU A 235 2.87 38.91 11.44
CA GLU A 235 1.75 39.56 10.73
C GLU A 235 1.32 38.78 9.49
N SER A 236 2.26 38.12 8.78
CA SER A 236 1.98 37.30 7.60
C SER A 236 1.49 35.90 7.94
N SER A 237 0.37 35.48 7.33
CA SER A 237 -0.17 34.12 7.47
C SER A 237 0.78 33.04 6.96
N SER A 238 1.55 33.34 5.90
CA SER A 238 2.58 32.43 5.35
C SER A 238 3.68 32.11 6.37
N VAL A 239 4.10 33.12 7.14
CA VAL A 239 5.13 32.96 8.18
C VAL A 239 4.57 32.18 9.36
N ARG A 240 3.33 32.51 9.81
CA ARG A 240 2.67 31.75 10.88
C ARG A 240 2.46 30.29 10.50
N LEU A 241 2.08 30.01 9.24
CA LEU A 241 1.96 28.66 8.74
C LEU A 241 3.30 27.92 8.77
N ALA A 242 4.37 28.54 8.26
CA ALA A 242 5.71 27.95 8.30
C ALA A 242 6.19 27.69 9.74
N ALA A 243 5.90 28.62 10.65
CA ALA A 243 6.22 28.47 12.08
C ALA A 243 5.47 27.29 12.72
N PHE A 244 4.19 27.12 12.39
CA PHE A 244 3.39 26.00 12.88
C PHE A 244 3.95 24.66 12.36
N GLU A 245 4.21 24.54 11.06
CA GLU A 245 4.73 23.32 10.43
C GLU A 245 6.10 22.94 11.01
N THR A 246 6.99 23.92 11.15
CA THR A 246 8.32 23.71 11.73
C THR A 246 8.23 23.33 13.22
N LEU A 247 7.36 23.96 14.00
CA LEU A 247 7.13 23.64 15.41
C LEU A 247 6.68 22.18 15.58
N VAL A 248 5.75 21.72 14.73
CA VAL A 248 5.26 20.34 14.75
C VAL A 248 6.35 19.34 14.37
N ASN A 249 7.21 19.67 13.42
CA ASN A 249 8.32 18.80 13.02
C ASN A 249 9.41 18.71 14.11
N LEU A 250 9.55 19.73 14.91
CA LEU A 250 10.54 19.79 16.00
C LEU A 250 10.02 19.27 17.35
N LEU A 251 8.76 18.81 17.44
CA LEU A 251 8.15 18.38 18.72
C LEU A 251 9.00 17.38 19.49
N GLU A 252 9.63 16.44 18.81
CA GLU A 252 10.45 15.39 19.44
C GLU A 252 11.77 15.92 20.02
N MET A 253 12.22 17.11 19.58
CA MET A 253 13.43 17.75 20.07
C MET A 253 13.23 18.54 21.36
N PHE A 254 11.99 18.78 21.78
CA PHE A 254 11.64 19.52 22.99
C PHE A 254 11.36 18.57 24.16
N ASP A 255 11.80 18.93 25.34
CA ASP A 255 11.47 18.20 26.56
C ASP A 255 10.01 18.43 27.03
N ALA A 256 9.58 17.71 28.06
CA ALA A 256 8.21 17.81 28.57
C ALA A 256 7.86 19.22 29.10
N ASP A 257 8.82 19.91 29.68
CA ASP A 257 8.62 21.27 30.23
C ASP A 257 8.45 22.28 29.10
N ASP A 258 9.28 22.21 28.06
CA ASP A 258 9.15 23.07 26.85
C ASP A 258 7.83 22.82 26.14
N ARG A 259 7.45 21.53 25.99
CA ARG A 259 6.18 21.16 25.36
C ARG A 259 4.98 21.68 26.13
N SER A 260 5.02 21.62 27.48
CA SER A 260 3.91 22.07 28.34
C SER A 260 3.81 23.59 28.45
N GLN A 261 4.95 24.27 28.62
CA GLN A 261 4.98 25.71 28.93
C GLN A 261 5.00 26.61 27.67
N THR A 262 5.58 26.13 26.56
CA THR A 262 5.76 26.95 25.35
C THR A 262 4.98 26.38 24.15
N VAL A 263 5.15 25.12 23.83
CA VAL A 263 4.57 24.53 22.61
C VAL A 263 3.05 24.41 22.72
N LEU A 264 2.52 23.85 23.78
CA LEU A 264 1.08 23.63 23.96
C LEU A 264 0.27 24.95 23.97
N PRO A 265 0.70 26.03 24.61
CA PRO A 265 0.05 27.34 24.47
C PRO A 265 0.05 27.89 23.04
N LEU A 266 1.13 27.68 22.27
CA LEU A 266 1.19 28.08 20.87
C LEU A 266 0.21 27.26 20.03
N VAL A 267 0.19 25.93 20.17
CA VAL A 267 -0.75 25.05 19.46
C VAL A 267 -2.19 25.45 19.77
N LYS A 268 -2.50 25.72 21.04
CA LYS A 268 -3.81 26.25 21.45
C LYS A 268 -4.16 27.56 20.73
N SER A 269 -3.20 28.50 20.66
CA SER A 269 -3.40 29.77 19.95
C SER A 269 -3.67 29.56 18.47
N PHE A 270 -2.96 28.63 17.81
CA PHE A 270 -3.22 28.27 16.42
C PHE A 270 -4.61 27.67 16.24
N CYS A 271 -5.04 26.74 17.10
CA CYS A 271 -6.39 26.17 17.05
C CYS A 271 -7.49 27.23 17.19
N GLU A 272 -7.33 28.18 18.11
CA GLU A 272 -8.31 29.23 18.37
C GLU A 272 -8.41 30.27 17.23
N LYS A 273 -7.27 30.59 16.59
CA LYS A 273 -7.21 31.58 15.50
C LYS A 273 -7.59 31.00 14.14
N SER A 274 -7.38 29.71 13.93
CA SER A 274 -7.56 29.05 12.62
C SER A 274 -8.98 29.18 12.07
N PHE A 275 -10.03 29.20 12.91
CA PHE A 275 -11.39 29.40 12.47
C PHE A 275 -11.78 30.87 12.20
N LYS A 276 -10.95 31.82 12.63
CA LYS A 276 -11.31 33.25 12.60
C LYS A 276 -10.49 34.05 11.60
N ALA A 277 -9.22 33.73 11.45
CA ALA A 277 -8.28 34.59 10.74
C ALA A 277 -7.32 33.85 9.80
N ASP A 278 -7.10 32.54 9.97
CA ASP A 278 -6.04 31.80 9.29
C ASP A 278 -6.51 30.44 8.76
N GLU A 279 -7.43 30.46 7.79
CA GLU A 279 -7.92 29.21 7.16
C GLU A 279 -6.82 28.36 6.53
N SER A 280 -5.70 28.95 6.10
CA SER A 280 -4.54 28.20 5.57
C SER A 280 -3.93 27.28 6.64
N ILE A 281 -3.97 27.68 7.91
CA ILE A 281 -3.49 26.89 9.03
C ILE A 281 -4.41 25.71 9.34
N LEU A 282 -5.73 25.80 9.05
CA LEU A 282 -6.67 24.70 9.28
C LEU A 282 -6.29 23.42 8.53
N VAL A 283 -5.89 23.55 7.27
CA VAL A 283 -5.47 22.41 6.45
C VAL A 283 -4.23 21.77 7.02
N SER A 284 -3.23 22.59 7.40
CA SER A 284 -1.99 22.11 8.01
C SER A 284 -2.22 21.51 9.41
N LEU A 285 -3.06 22.14 10.25
CA LEU A 285 -3.47 21.59 11.54
C LEU A 285 -4.12 20.21 11.41
N SER A 286 -5.09 20.09 10.51
CA SER A 286 -5.77 18.82 10.27
C SER A 286 -4.83 17.73 9.77
N TYR A 287 -3.84 18.09 8.94
CA TYR A 287 -2.82 17.16 8.44
C TYR A 287 -1.90 16.65 9.55
N HIS A 288 -1.50 17.52 10.47
CA HIS A 288 -0.54 17.22 11.53
C HIS A 288 -1.15 16.73 12.85
N LEU A 289 -2.46 16.49 12.91
CA LEU A 289 -3.14 16.02 14.14
C LEU A 289 -2.47 14.79 14.77
N GLY A 290 -2.07 13.81 13.96
CA GLY A 290 -1.38 12.62 14.47
C GLY A 290 -0.05 12.92 15.13
N LYS A 291 0.76 13.80 14.54
CA LYS A 291 2.03 14.26 15.14
C LYS A 291 1.79 15.02 16.43
N LEU A 292 0.76 15.87 16.48
CA LEU A 292 0.38 16.61 17.70
C LEU A 292 -0.08 15.67 18.81
N CYS A 293 -0.93 14.68 18.51
CA CYS A 293 -1.38 13.69 19.48
C CYS A 293 -0.19 12.91 20.06
N ASN A 294 0.74 12.48 19.22
CA ASN A 294 1.92 11.72 19.67
C ASN A 294 2.91 12.62 20.44
N GLY A 295 3.26 13.76 19.89
CA GLY A 295 4.28 14.65 20.46
C GLY A 295 3.85 15.34 21.75
N LEU A 296 2.54 15.48 21.99
CA LEU A 296 1.98 16.07 23.20
C LEU A 296 1.31 15.03 24.13
N TYR A 297 1.53 13.74 23.86
CA TYR A 297 1.00 12.66 24.69
C TYR A 297 1.46 12.80 26.16
N GLY A 298 0.51 12.70 27.10
CA GLY A 298 0.79 12.83 28.53
C GLY A 298 1.03 14.27 29.05
N ILE A 299 0.99 15.28 28.15
CA ILE A 299 1.24 16.68 28.50
C ILE A 299 -0.08 17.44 28.74
N PHE A 300 -1.15 17.04 28.07
CA PHE A 300 -2.46 17.68 28.23
C PHE A 300 -3.04 17.51 29.62
N THR A 301 -3.56 18.60 30.20
CA THR A 301 -4.50 18.47 31.29
C THR A 301 -5.83 17.89 30.83
N PRO A 302 -6.65 17.28 31.70
CA PRO A 302 -7.94 16.70 31.29
C PRO A 302 -8.85 17.71 30.56
N GLU A 303 -8.84 18.97 30.96
CA GLU A 303 -9.62 20.03 30.31
C GLU A 303 -9.06 20.37 28.91
N GLN A 304 -7.75 20.42 28.76
CA GLN A 304 -7.10 20.67 27.45
C GLN A 304 -7.33 19.50 26.51
N HIS A 305 -7.29 18.26 27.02
CA HIS A 305 -7.59 17.06 26.29
C HIS A 305 -9.00 17.09 25.71
N LEU A 306 -10.00 17.43 26.53
CA LEU A 306 -11.37 17.57 26.08
C LEU A 306 -11.54 18.65 25.01
N ARG A 307 -10.93 19.82 25.20
CA ARG A 307 -10.99 20.93 24.23
C ARG A 307 -10.34 20.56 22.89
N PHE A 308 -9.24 19.81 22.92
CA PHE A 308 -8.58 19.35 21.70
C PHE A 308 -9.44 18.30 20.95
N LEU A 309 -10.09 17.41 21.69
CA LEU A 309 -11.04 16.46 21.12
C LEU A 309 -12.26 17.16 20.49
N GLU A 310 -12.83 18.18 21.18
CA GLU A 310 -13.91 19.00 20.63
C GLU A 310 -13.48 19.75 19.36
N PHE A 311 -12.25 20.26 19.36
CA PHE A 311 -11.67 20.89 18.17
C PHE A 311 -11.60 19.90 17.00
N TYR A 312 -11.12 18.68 17.24
CA TYR A 312 -11.10 17.62 16.23
C TYR A 312 -12.50 17.29 15.68
N LYS A 313 -13.48 17.08 16.58
CA LYS A 313 -14.87 16.81 16.19
C LYS A 313 -15.43 17.93 15.31
N LYS A 314 -15.12 19.17 15.62
CA LYS A 314 -15.53 20.33 14.82
C LYS A 314 -14.88 20.36 13.43
N LEU A 315 -13.60 19.97 13.33
CA LEU A 315 -12.93 19.85 12.03
C LEU A 315 -13.55 18.76 11.14
N CYS A 316 -13.99 17.65 11.74
CA CYS A 316 -14.60 16.53 11.01
C CYS A 316 -15.96 16.88 10.37
N THR A 317 -16.65 17.89 10.86
CA THR A 317 -17.96 18.35 10.34
C THR A 317 -17.89 19.70 9.62
N LEU A 318 -16.69 20.22 9.41
CA LEU A 318 -16.49 21.55 8.86
C LEU A 318 -17.09 21.68 7.46
N GLY A 319 -17.98 22.67 7.26
CA GLY A 319 -18.64 22.92 5.99
C GLY A 319 -19.84 22.01 5.70
N LEU A 320 -20.26 21.12 6.63
CA LEU A 320 -21.45 20.29 6.51
C LEU A 320 -22.71 20.95 7.11
N GLU A 321 -22.54 21.95 7.97
CA GLU A 321 -23.67 22.72 8.48
C GLU A 321 -24.22 23.63 7.36
N GLN A 322 -25.44 23.39 6.92
CA GLN A 322 -26.11 24.24 5.94
C GLN A 322 -26.36 25.62 6.55
N GLU A 323 -25.68 26.64 6.05
CA GLU A 323 -26.13 28.01 6.19
C GLU A 323 -27.43 28.20 5.42
N ASN A 324 -28.52 28.20 6.16
CA ASN A 324 -29.80 28.62 5.62
C ASN A 324 -29.72 30.11 5.27
N GLY A 325 -29.62 30.41 3.97
CA GLY A 325 -30.04 31.70 3.39
C GLY A 325 -28.90 32.65 3.01
N HIS A 326 -28.66 32.84 1.78
CA HIS A 326 -28.87 34.00 0.91
C HIS A 326 -28.12 33.86 -0.42
N ASN A 327 -28.85 33.92 -1.49
CA ASN A 327 -28.36 34.00 -2.87
C ASN A 327 -27.67 35.35 -3.13
N ASP A 328 -26.37 35.32 -3.42
CA ASP A 328 -25.69 36.39 -4.12
C ASP A 328 -24.63 35.83 -5.08
N ASN A 329 -24.78 36.10 -6.37
CA ASN A 329 -24.02 35.53 -7.48
C ASN A 329 -22.53 35.92 -7.56
N GLN A 330 -22.02 36.76 -6.67
CA GLN A 330 -20.58 37.10 -6.58
C GLN A 330 -19.80 36.26 -5.56
N VAL A 331 -20.50 35.45 -4.78
CA VAL A 331 -19.91 34.58 -3.70
C VAL A 331 -19.45 33.23 -4.25
N GLN A 332 -19.84 32.83 -5.46
CA GLN A 332 -19.69 31.46 -5.97
C GLN A 332 -18.22 31.00 -6.18
N LEU A 333 -17.29 31.88 -6.52
CA LEU A 333 -15.89 31.47 -6.77
C LEU A 333 -15.10 31.35 -5.48
N GLN A 334 -15.33 32.23 -4.51
CA GLN A 334 -14.72 32.13 -3.18
C GLN A 334 -15.25 30.93 -2.38
N THR A 335 -16.54 30.60 -2.54
CA THR A 335 -17.16 29.43 -1.93
C THR A 335 -16.57 28.11 -2.42
N LEU A 336 -16.23 27.98 -3.71
CA LEU A 336 -15.68 26.74 -4.27
C LEU A 336 -14.26 26.41 -3.75
N GLU A 337 -13.40 27.43 -3.60
CA GLU A 337 -12.06 27.22 -3.04
C GLU A 337 -12.12 26.91 -1.54
N GLN A 338 -13.00 27.56 -0.82
CA GLN A 338 -13.24 27.31 0.59
C GLN A 338 -13.80 25.92 0.83
N GLU A 339 -14.75 25.48 -0.01
CA GLU A 339 -15.30 24.13 0.01
C GLU A 339 -14.21 23.06 -0.22
N LYS A 340 -13.32 23.25 -1.19
CA LYS A 340 -12.17 22.36 -1.42
C LYS A 340 -11.25 22.28 -0.20
N LYS A 341 -10.99 23.40 0.49
CA LYS A 341 -10.22 23.42 1.74
C LYS A 341 -10.92 22.63 2.84
N TYR A 342 -12.23 22.79 3.01
CA TYR A 342 -12.98 22.05 4.02
C TYR A 342 -13.02 20.55 3.75
N ILE A 343 -13.16 20.14 2.48
CA ILE A 343 -13.01 18.73 2.07
C ILE A 343 -11.62 18.21 2.45
N SER A 344 -10.56 18.99 2.18
CA SER A 344 -9.19 18.61 2.54
C SER A 344 -9.01 18.46 4.06
N VAL A 345 -9.63 19.34 4.85
CA VAL A 345 -9.62 19.25 6.32
C VAL A 345 -10.31 17.99 6.80
N ARG A 346 -11.53 17.69 6.32
CA ARG A 346 -12.25 16.48 6.71
C ARG A 346 -11.51 15.21 6.27
N LYS A 347 -10.93 15.22 5.06
CA LYS A 347 -10.06 14.13 4.57
C LYS A 347 -8.86 13.90 5.51
N ASN A 348 -8.18 14.96 5.91
CA ASN A 348 -7.05 14.86 6.84
C ASN A 348 -7.47 14.36 8.22
N CYS A 349 -8.66 14.77 8.70
CA CYS A 349 -9.24 14.26 9.95
C CYS A 349 -9.54 12.75 9.85
N ALA A 350 -10.09 12.30 8.72
CA ALA A 350 -10.31 10.88 8.47
C ALA A 350 -9.00 10.07 8.47
N TYR A 351 -7.94 10.62 7.86
CA TYR A 351 -6.61 10.02 7.88
C TYR A 351 -6.03 9.90 9.30
N ASN A 352 -6.21 10.92 10.14
CA ASN A 352 -5.68 10.96 11.50
C ASN A 352 -6.61 10.33 12.55
N LEU A 353 -7.74 9.76 12.17
CA LEU A 353 -8.67 9.11 13.11
C LEU A 353 -8.01 8.03 13.98
N PRO A 354 -7.16 7.13 13.46
CA PRO A 354 -6.48 6.14 14.30
C PRO A 354 -5.60 6.78 15.38
N ALA A 355 -4.93 7.89 15.08
CA ALA A 355 -4.15 8.63 16.07
C ALA A 355 -5.04 9.26 17.16
N MET A 356 -6.20 9.78 16.77
CA MET A 356 -7.19 10.30 17.75
C MET A 356 -7.78 9.20 18.62
N MET A 357 -7.95 7.98 18.08
CA MET A 357 -8.39 6.83 18.88
C MET A 357 -7.36 6.46 19.96
N VAL A 358 -6.08 6.47 19.61
CA VAL A 358 -5.01 6.26 20.60
C VAL A 358 -4.99 7.40 21.63
N PHE A 359 -5.22 8.63 21.19
CA PHE A 359 -5.25 9.81 22.05
C PHE A 359 -6.35 9.74 23.13
N VAL A 360 -7.57 9.28 22.78
CA VAL A 360 -8.70 9.18 23.72
C VAL A 360 -8.76 7.85 24.47
N ASP A 361 -7.89 6.90 24.23
CA ASP A 361 -7.95 5.47 24.55
C ASP A 361 -9.04 4.74 23.71
N PRO A 362 -8.69 3.70 22.94
CA PRO A 362 -9.63 2.94 22.11
C PRO A 362 -10.88 2.43 22.84
N LYS A 363 -10.78 2.18 24.14
CA LYS A 363 -11.92 1.79 25.00
C LYS A 363 -13.03 2.84 25.05
N ASN A 364 -12.68 4.11 24.90
CA ASN A 364 -13.63 5.23 24.90
C ASN A 364 -14.16 5.54 23.48
N PHE A 365 -13.76 4.81 22.47
CA PHE A 365 -14.14 5.06 21.08
C PHE A 365 -15.65 5.19 20.89
N ASN A 366 -16.42 4.27 21.47
CA ASN A 366 -17.87 4.25 21.29
C ASN A 366 -18.54 5.52 21.90
N LEU A 367 -18.03 5.99 23.01
CA LEU A 367 -18.56 7.18 23.68
C LEU A 367 -18.09 8.49 23.01
N GLU A 368 -16.81 8.55 22.64
CA GLU A 368 -16.18 9.81 22.26
C GLU A 368 -16.04 10.02 20.74
N LEU A 369 -15.80 8.97 19.98
CA LEU A 369 -15.44 9.09 18.56
C LEU A 369 -16.38 8.40 17.60
N TYR A 370 -17.26 7.49 18.03
CA TYR A 370 -18.13 6.74 17.14
C TYR A 370 -19.02 7.64 16.27
N SER A 371 -19.64 8.67 16.85
CA SER A 371 -20.47 9.61 16.08
C SER A 371 -19.67 10.36 15.00
N THR A 372 -18.43 10.72 15.32
CA THR A 372 -17.52 11.37 14.37
C THR A 372 -17.09 10.40 13.26
N PHE A 373 -16.76 9.17 13.62
CA PHE A 373 -16.44 8.12 12.65
C PHE A 373 -17.62 7.84 11.72
N PHE A 374 -18.83 7.73 12.28
CA PHE A 374 -20.06 7.59 11.49
C PHE A 374 -20.23 8.73 10.48
N CYS A 375 -20.07 10.00 10.91
CA CYS A 375 -20.14 11.16 10.02
C CYS A 375 -19.11 11.08 8.87
N LEU A 376 -17.87 10.70 9.16
CA LEU A 376 -16.82 10.55 8.16
C LEU A 376 -17.08 9.40 7.16
N CYS A 377 -17.66 8.29 7.63
CA CYS A 377 -18.06 7.17 6.77
C CYS A 377 -19.20 7.55 5.81
N HIS A 378 -20.05 8.51 6.19
CA HIS A 378 -21.20 8.98 5.44
C HIS A 378 -21.01 10.40 4.88
N ASP A 379 -19.76 10.88 4.82
CA ASP A 379 -19.44 12.20 4.28
C ASP A 379 -19.94 12.31 2.81
N PRO A 380 -20.55 13.42 2.40
CA PRO A 380 -20.99 13.58 1.01
C PRO A 380 -19.84 13.43 0.00
N GLU A 381 -18.62 13.76 0.41
CA GLU A 381 -17.45 13.80 -0.46
C GLU A 381 -16.71 12.46 -0.54
N VAL A 382 -16.55 11.96 -1.76
CA VAL A 382 -15.83 10.70 -2.04
C VAL A 382 -14.42 10.67 -1.47
N PRO A 383 -13.58 11.73 -1.59
CA PRO A 383 -12.21 11.71 -1.04
C PRO A 383 -12.16 11.49 0.48
N VAL A 384 -13.16 11.93 1.21
CA VAL A 384 -13.24 11.71 2.67
C VAL A 384 -13.57 10.25 2.96
N ARG A 385 -14.66 9.72 2.36
CA ARG A 385 -15.05 8.31 2.52
C ARG A 385 -13.95 7.35 2.06
N HIS A 386 -13.26 7.66 0.96
CA HIS A 386 -12.11 6.90 0.48
C HIS A 386 -10.99 6.83 1.51
N THR A 387 -10.68 7.96 2.16
CA THR A 387 -9.64 7.99 3.20
C THR A 387 -10.05 7.18 4.43
N VAL A 388 -11.32 7.23 4.84
CA VAL A 388 -11.84 6.35 5.90
C VAL A 388 -11.71 4.88 5.52
N ALA A 389 -12.04 4.52 4.28
CA ALA A 389 -11.94 3.15 3.79
C ALA A 389 -10.49 2.62 3.80
N ILE A 390 -9.50 3.46 3.46
CA ILE A 390 -8.07 3.12 3.59
C ILE A 390 -7.72 2.83 5.06
N GLY A 391 -8.14 3.69 5.98
CA GLY A 391 -7.83 3.60 7.42
C GLY A 391 -8.70 2.61 8.20
N PHE A 392 -9.72 2.02 7.57
CA PHE A 392 -10.72 1.18 8.26
C PHE A 392 -10.10 0.00 9.00
N TYR A 393 -9.10 -0.64 8.41
CA TYR A 393 -8.39 -1.76 9.04
C TYR A 393 -7.66 -1.33 10.31
N GLU A 394 -7.00 -0.17 10.33
CA GLU A 394 -6.32 0.33 11.53
C GLU A 394 -7.32 0.66 12.64
N VAL A 395 -8.48 1.22 12.30
CA VAL A 395 -9.58 1.44 13.25
C VAL A 395 -10.05 0.11 13.83
N ALA A 396 -10.32 -0.87 12.98
CA ALA A 396 -10.75 -2.21 13.41
C ALA A 396 -9.72 -2.90 14.32
N LYS A 397 -8.44 -2.79 13.99
CA LYS A 397 -7.32 -3.35 14.75
C LYS A 397 -7.20 -2.71 16.14
N LEU A 398 -7.37 -1.39 16.24
CA LEU A 398 -7.34 -0.68 17.52
C LEU A 398 -8.52 -1.03 18.42
N LEU A 399 -9.69 -1.29 17.83
CA LEU A 399 -10.88 -1.72 18.59
C LEU A 399 -10.76 -3.16 19.10
N ASN A 400 -10.02 -4.02 18.40
CA ASN A 400 -9.78 -5.41 18.76
C ASN A 400 -11.08 -6.17 19.11
N THR A 401 -11.35 -6.43 20.38
CA THR A 401 -12.57 -7.15 20.84
C THR A 401 -13.86 -6.37 20.57
N ASP A 402 -13.80 -5.05 20.58
CA ASP A 402 -14.95 -4.15 20.39
C ASP A 402 -15.21 -3.82 18.90
N VAL A 403 -14.50 -4.47 17.99
CA VAL A 403 -14.61 -4.21 16.55
C VAL A 403 -16.02 -4.36 15.98
N TYR A 404 -16.87 -5.11 16.64
CA TYR A 404 -18.26 -5.29 16.21
C TYR A 404 -19.07 -3.98 16.18
N VAL A 405 -18.67 -2.97 16.93
CA VAL A 405 -19.31 -1.65 16.96
C VAL A 405 -19.36 -0.99 15.57
N ILE A 406 -18.35 -1.23 14.72
CA ILE A 406 -18.23 -0.61 13.39
C ILE A 406 -18.73 -1.47 12.23
N HIS A 407 -19.45 -2.58 12.49
CA HIS A 407 -19.92 -3.48 11.42
C HIS A 407 -20.88 -2.81 10.43
N LYS A 408 -21.69 -1.87 10.89
CA LYS A 408 -22.65 -1.14 10.05
C LYS A 408 -21.93 -0.21 9.05
N GLU A 409 -20.88 0.44 9.49
CA GLU A 409 -20.08 1.32 8.65
C GLU A 409 -19.28 0.51 7.61
N LEU A 410 -18.82 -0.70 7.96
CA LEU A 410 -18.27 -1.65 6.98
C LEU A 410 -19.29 -1.98 5.88
N VAL A 411 -20.52 -2.31 6.28
CA VAL A 411 -21.61 -2.59 5.34
C VAL A 411 -21.93 -1.39 4.46
N ALA A 412 -21.95 -0.18 5.03
CA ALA A 412 -22.19 1.05 4.28
C ALA A 412 -21.08 1.30 3.24
N LEU A 413 -19.81 1.18 3.61
CA LEU A 413 -18.67 1.39 2.71
C LEU A 413 -18.56 0.29 1.63
N LEU A 414 -18.94 -0.96 1.92
CA LEU A 414 -19.04 -2.02 0.92
C LEU A 414 -20.12 -1.72 -0.14
N GLN A 415 -21.12 -0.92 0.20
CA GLN A 415 -22.21 -0.52 -0.67
C GLN A 415 -22.06 0.92 -1.20
N ASP A 416 -20.91 1.55 -0.98
CA ASP A 416 -20.64 2.93 -1.41
C ASP A 416 -20.87 3.11 -2.91
N GLU A 417 -21.34 4.27 -3.30
CA GLU A 417 -21.59 4.61 -4.71
C GLU A 417 -20.29 4.72 -5.52
N SER A 418 -19.18 5.08 -4.88
CA SER A 418 -17.88 5.18 -5.53
C SER A 418 -17.12 3.88 -5.50
N LEU A 419 -16.66 3.43 -6.66
CA LEU A 419 -15.76 2.27 -6.76
C LEU A 419 -14.38 2.53 -6.14
N GLU A 420 -13.98 3.78 -5.98
CA GLU A 420 -12.70 4.13 -5.36
C GLU A 420 -12.72 3.82 -3.86
N VAL A 421 -13.84 4.11 -3.20
CA VAL A 421 -14.07 3.74 -1.79
C VAL A 421 -14.05 2.22 -1.63
N LEU A 422 -14.73 1.49 -2.50
CA LEU A 422 -14.72 0.05 -2.50
C LEU A 422 -13.30 -0.52 -2.74
N ASP A 423 -12.57 0.01 -3.71
CA ASP A 423 -11.21 -0.48 -4.03
C ASP A 423 -10.22 -0.27 -2.87
N ALA A 424 -10.35 0.85 -2.15
CA ALA A 424 -9.59 1.13 -0.93
C ALA A 424 -9.91 0.11 0.18
N LEU A 425 -11.19 -0.14 0.43
CA LEU A 425 -11.65 -1.06 1.48
C LEU A 425 -11.26 -2.52 1.21
N ILE A 426 -11.32 -2.96 -0.05
CA ILE A 426 -10.96 -4.32 -0.48
C ILE A 426 -9.53 -4.69 -0.07
N GLY A 427 -8.62 -3.72 -0.02
CA GLY A 427 -7.22 -3.94 0.32
C GLY A 427 -7.02 -4.84 1.52
N HIS A 428 -7.75 -4.57 2.61
CA HIS A 428 -7.67 -5.24 3.90
C HIS A 428 -8.96 -5.96 4.31
N LEU A 429 -9.85 -6.25 3.35
CA LEU A 429 -11.13 -6.88 3.63
C LEU A 429 -11.03 -8.21 4.38
N PRO A 430 -10.13 -9.15 4.01
CA PRO A 430 -9.98 -10.42 4.74
C PRO A 430 -9.63 -10.20 6.22
N GLU A 431 -8.69 -9.32 6.49
CA GLU A 431 -8.20 -9.02 7.83
C GLU A 431 -9.28 -8.36 8.70
N ILE A 432 -10.10 -7.47 8.09
CA ILE A 432 -11.24 -6.84 8.77
C ILE A 432 -12.31 -7.88 9.12
N LEU A 433 -12.65 -8.77 8.18
CA LEU A 433 -13.63 -9.83 8.42
C LEU A 433 -13.17 -10.84 9.47
N GLU A 434 -11.87 -11.15 9.50
CA GLU A 434 -11.27 -12.00 10.51
C GLU A 434 -11.36 -11.37 11.91
N LEU A 435 -11.01 -10.09 12.04
CA LEU A 435 -11.14 -9.35 13.30
C LEU A 435 -12.60 -9.36 13.79
N LEU A 436 -13.57 -9.11 12.90
CA LEU A 436 -14.99 -9.16 13.24
C LEU A 436 -15.45 -10.55 13.68
N SER A 437 -14.85 -11.62 13.13
CA SER A 437 -15.18 -12.99 13.50
C SER A 437 -14.61 -13.43 14.85
N THR A 438 -13.52 -12.78 15.29
CA THR A 438 -12.83 -13.08 16.56
C THR A 438 -13.31 -12.20 17.72
N GLY A 439 -13.80 -10.99 17.44
CA GLY A 439 -14.18 -9.98 18.45
C GLY A 439 -15.63 -10.11 18.99
N GLY A 440 -16.46 -11.02 18.48
CA GLY A 440 -17.83 -11.19 18.97
C GLY A 440 -17.89 -11.83 20.37
N GLU A 441 -18.41 -11.10 21.37
CA GLU A 441 -18.74 -11.66 22.68
C GLU A 441 -19.85 -12.69 22.57
N GLY A 442 -19.49 -13.95 22.49
CA GLY A 442 -20.41 -15.07 22.47
C GLY A 442 -19.69 -16.38 22.79
N GLY A 443 -19.37 -16.55 24.07
CA GLY A 443 -18.66 -17.70 24.57
C GLY A 443 -19.26 -19.04 24.13
N GLY A 444 -18.54 -19.70 23.27
CA GLY A 444 -18.78 -21.07 22.82
C GLY A 444 -17.74 -21.43 21.79
N SER A 445 -16.92 -22.39 22.08
CA SER A 445 -15.75 -22.86 21.30
C SER A 445 -16.00 -23.20 19.81
N ASP A 446 -17.21 -23.02 19.24
CA ASP A 446 -17.58 -23.65 17.98
C ASP A 446 -18.12 -22.73 16.85
N SER A 447 -18.26 -21.42 17.02
CA SER A 447 -18.68 -20.59 15.88
C SER A 447 -17.97 -19.23 15.79
N LYS A 448 -16.83 -19.22 15.14
CA LYS A 448 -16.15 -18.01 14.63
C LYS A 448 -16.86 -17.43 13.39
N LEU A 449 -18.12 -17.77 13.15
CA LEU A 449 -18.82 -17.35 11.95
C LEU A 449 -19.56 -16.04 12.17
N LEU A 450 -19.41 -15.11 11.23
CA LEU A 450 -20.12 -13.84 11.20
C LEU A 450 -21.62 -14.09 10.94
N ASN A 451 -22.46 -13.52 11.78
CA ASN A 451 -23.92 -13.69 11.71
C ASN A 451 -24.67 -12.36 11.76
N PHE A 452 -24.24 -11.38 10.96
CA PHE A 452 -25.08 -10.20 10.72
C PHE A 452 -25.67 -10.23 9.30
N PRO A 453 -27.00 -10.07 9.19
CA PRO A 453 -27.74 -10.39 7.96
C PRO A 453 -27.39 -9.46 6.79
N GLU A 454 -26.90 -8.26 7.06
CA GLU A 454 -26.60 -7.25 6.06
C GLU A 454 -25.27 -7.51 5.30
N LEU A 455 -24.34 -8.30 5.87
CA LEU A 455 -23.02 -8.53 5.29
C LEU A 455 -23.08 -9.22 3.92
N ILE A 456 -23.84 -10.30 3.81
CA ILE A 456 -23.90 -11.10 2.58
C ILE A 456 -24.53 -10.30 1.43
N PRO A 457 -25.66 -9.59 1.62
CA PRO A 457 -26.17 -8.67 0.62
C PRO A 457 -25.17 -7.58 0.22
N ALA A 458 -24.42 -7.03 1.18
CA ALA A 458 -23.40 -6.02 0.91
C ALA A 458 -22.25 -6.55 0.03
N LEU A 459 -21.69 -7.72 0.39
CA LEU A 459 -20.66 -8.39 -0.40
C LEU A 459 -21.17 -8.75 -1.81
N THR A 460 -22.40 -9.22 -1.93
CA THR A 460 -23.00 -9.55 -3.23
C THR A 460 -23.14 -8.29 -4.11
N ARG A 461 -23.60 -7.17 -3.53
CA ARG A 461 -23.71 -5.89 -4.26
C ARG A 461 -22.34 -5.34 -4.65
N ALA A 462 -21.34 -5.44 -3.75
CA ALA A 462 -19.97 -5.02 -4.05
C ALA A 462 -19.42 -5.76 -5.28
N GLU A 463 -19.61 -7.09 -5.36
CA GLU A 463 -19.21 -7.89 -6.52
C GLU A 463 -19.97 -7.48 -7.79
N GLN A 464 -21.29 -7.31 -7.72
CA GLN A 464 -22.10 -6.91 -8.88
C GLN A 464 -21.68 -5.55 -9.43
N ARG A 465 -21.37 -4.59 -8.56
CA ARG A 465 -20.89 -3.26 -8.96
C ARG A 465 -19.50 -3.31 -9.58
N ALA A 466 -18.59 -4.07 -9.00
CA ALA A 466 -17.27 -4.29 -9.57
C ALA A 466 -17.38 -4.95 -10.97
N ALA A 467 -18.27 -5.93 -11.12
CA ALA A 467 -18.48 -6.66 -12.37
C ALA A 467 -19.07 -5.78 -13.48
N THR A 468 -19.94 -4.81 -13.14
CA THR A 468 -20.54 -3.90 -14.11
C THR A 468 -19.65 -2.71 -14.47
N SER A 469 -18.59 -2.49 -13.71
CA SER A 469 -17.64 -1.41 -13.96
C SER A 469 -16.64 -1.77 -15.06
N LEU A 470 -16.07 -0.74 -15.70
CA LEU A 470 -14.94 -0.93 -16.62
C LEU A 470 -13.61 -1.20 -15.92
N LYS A 471 -13.56 -1.06 -14.60
CA LYS A 471 -12.34 -1.28 -13.77
C LYS A 471 -12.18 -2.77 -13.42
N TRP A 472 -11.86 -3.61 -14.39
CA TRP A 472 -11.73 -5.06 -14.20
C TRP A 472 -10.69 -5.48 -13.13
N ARG A 473 -9.67 -4.65 -12.87
CA ARG A 473 -8.66 -4.91 -11.81
C ARG A 473 -9.28 -4.88 -10.42
N THR A 474 -10.21 -3.97 -10.17
CA THR A 474 -10.96 -3.93 -8.91
C THR A 474 -11.81 -5.18 -8.73
N HIS A 475 -12.45 -5.67 -9.82
CA HIS A 475 -13.22 -6.91 -9.79
C HIS A 475 -12.33 -8.13 -9.52
N GLU A 476 -11.19 -8.24 -10.20
CA GLU A 476 -10.20 -9.30 -9.96
C GLU A 476 -9.73 -9.30 -8.50
N LYS A 477 -9.31 -8.14 -7.98
CA LYS A 477 -8.86 -7.96 -6.59
C LYS A 477 -9.94 -8.38 -5.58
N LEU A 478 -11.19 -7.98 -5.82
CA LEU A 478 -12.32 -8.35 -4.96
C LEU A 478 -12.54 -9.87 -4.93
N LEU A 479 -12.53 -10.52 -6.09
CA LEU A 479 -12.68 -11.98 -6.18
C LEU A 479 -11.55 -12.72 -5.46
N GLN A 480 -10.32 -12.25 -5.59
CA GLN A 480 -9.17 -12.82 -4.86
C GLN A 480 -9.35 -12.69 -3.34
N LYS A 481 -9.82 -11.53 -2.86
CA LYS A 481 -10.08 -11.30 -1.44
C LYS A 481 -11.25 -12.13 -0.90
N TYR A 482 -12.25 -12.45 -1.73
CA TYR A 482 -13.37 -13.32 -1.36
C TYR A 482 -12.95 -14.78 -1.06
N ALA A 483 -11.74 -15.17 -1.40
CA ALA A 483 -11.20 -16.47 -0.99
C ALA A 483 -11.15 -16.66 0.54
N CYS A 484 -11.21 -15.59 1.34
CA CYS A 484 -11.28 -15.67 2.82
C CYS A 484 -12.66 -16.08 3.35
N LEU A 485 -13.72 -15.94 2.58
CA LEU A 485 -15.12 -16.12 3.06
C LEU A 485 -15.39 -17.47 3.73
N PRO A 486 -14.83 -18.62 3.31
CA PRO A 486 -15.05 -19.90 3.99
C PRO A 486 -14.64 -19.94 5.47
N HIS A 487 -13.78 -19.02 5.89
CA HIS A 487 -13.31 -18.92 7.27
C HIS A 487 -14.22 -18.06 8.17
N VAL A 488 -15.08 -17.23 7.55
CA VAL A 488 -15.89 -16.23 8.26
C VAL A 488 -17.40 -16.37 8.03
N ILE A 489 -17.82 -17.10 6.99
CA ILE A 489 -19.24 -17.32 6.64
C ILE A 489 -19.52 -18.81 6.52
N SER A 490 -20.77 -19.23 6.78
CA SER A 490 -21.16 -20.64 6.69
C SER A 490 -21.07 -21.21 5.28
N SER A 491 -20.73 -22.49 5.15
CA SER A 491 -20.64 -23.20 3.87
C SER A 491 -21.94 -23.12 3.05
N ASP A 492 -23.09 -23.13 3.68
CA ASP A 492 -24.39 -23.01 3.00
C ASP A 492 -24.58 -21.65 2.35
N GLN A 493 -24.23 -20.57 3.08
CA GLN A 493 -24.32 -19.22 2.55
C GLN A 493 -23.37 -19.01 1.36
N ILE A 494 -22.14 -19.57 1.44
CA ILE A 494 -21.19 -19.53 0.34
C ILE A 494 -21.72 -20.31 -0.87
N TYR A 495 -22.22 -21.54 -0.65
CA TYR A 495 -22.74 -22.36 -1.71
C TYR A 495 -23.90 -21.68 -2.46
N TYR A 496 -24.93 -21.19 -1.74
CA TYR A 496 -26.11 -20.60 -2.36
C TYR A 496 -25.91 -19.19 -2.90
N ARG A 497 -24.98 -18.39 -2.35
CA ARG A 497 -24.85 -16.97 -2.71
C ARG A 497 -23.64 -16.65 -3.59
N PHE A 498 -22.52 -17.33 -3.39
CA PHE A 498 -21.27 -16.98 -4.06
C PHE A 498 -20.78 -18.02 -5.06
N LEU A 499 -20.92 -19.32 -4.78
CA LEU A 499 -20.31 -20.37 -5.59
C LEU A 499 -20.85 -20.38 -7.03
N HIS A 500 -22.16 -20.32 -7.21
CA HIS A 500 -22.77 -20.28 -8.54
C HIS A 500 -22.39 -19.02 -9.30
N ARG A 501 -22.21 -17.90 -8.60
CA ARG A 501 -21.75 -16.65 -9.19
C ARG A 501 -20.32 -16.79 -9.71
N MET A 502 -19.41 -17.42 -8.94
CA MET A 502 -18.04 -17.70 -9.42
C MET A 502 -18.06 -18.52 -10.69
N LEU A 503 -18.84 -19.60 -10.75
CA LEU A 503 -18.96 -20.41 -11.94
C LEU A 503 -19.49 -19.62 -13.16
N THR A 504 -20.48 -18.76 -12.95
CA THR A 504 -21.01 -17.87 -13.98
C THR A 504 -19.91 -16.91 -14.50
N ILE A 505 -19.12 -16.32 -13.62
CA ILE A 505 -18.00 -15.43 -14.01
C ILE A 505 -16.97 -16.20 -14.84
N ILE A 506 -16.61 -17.40 -14.44
CA ILE A 506 -15.68 -18.25 -15.21
C ILE A 506 -16.21 -18.47 -16.63
N MET A 507 -17.50 -18.72 -16.81
CA MET A 507 -18.09 -19.02 -18.11
C MET A 507 -18.33 -17.79 -18.98
N THR A 508 -18.65 -16.65 -18.41
CA THR A 508 -19.20 -15.50 -19.15
C THR A 508 -18.31 -14.28 -19.20
N ASN A 509 -17.38 -14.11 -18.26
CA ASN A 509 -16.50 -12.94 -18.24
C ASN A 509 -15.47 -13.02 -19.39
N ASN A 510 -15.14 -11.89 -20.02
CA ASN A 510 -14.20 -11.84 -21.14
C ASN A 510 -12.77 -11.51 -20.72
N VAL A 511 -12.54 -11.17 -19.45
CA VAL A 511 -11.23 -10.79 -18.92
C VAL A 511 -10.56 -11.99 -18.24
N LEU A 512 -9.48 -12.49 -18.82
CA LEU A 512 -8.79 -13.70 -18.32
C LEU A 512 -8.34 -13.62 -16.85
N PRO A 513 -7.73 -12.51 -16.34
CA PRO A 513 -7.39 -12.40 -14.92
C PRO A 513 -8.61 -12.54 -14.00
N VAL A 514 -9.75 -11.95 -14.35
CA VAL A 514 -11.00 -12.06 -13.59
C VAL A 514 -11.52 -13.49 -13.58
N GLN A 515 -11.48 -14.18 -14.72
CA GLN A 515 -11.87 -15.60 -14.82
C GLN A 515 -10.98 -16.49 -13.92
N LYS A 516 -9.66 -16.26 -13.93
CA LYS A 516 -8.69 -17.00 -13.11
C LYS A 516 -8.89 -16.74 -11.63
N ALA A 517 -9.13 -15.48 -11.24
CA ALA A 517 -9.45 -15.13 -9.86
C ALA A 517 -10.73 -15.81 -9.38
N ALA A 518 -11.79 -15.82 -10.21
CA ALA A 518 -13.04 -16.53 -9.90
C ALA A 518 -12.82 -18.04 -9.80
N ALA A 519 -12.03 -18.65 -10.70
CA ALA A 519 -11.73 -20.08 -10.68
C ALA A 519 -10.96 -20.48 -9.43
N ARG A 520 -9.93 -19.71 -9.05
CA ARG A 520 -9.17 -19.94 -7.81
C ARG A 520 -10.07 -19.85 -6.57
N THR A 521 -10.88 -18.80 -6.49
CA THR A 521 -11.81 -18.59 -5.37
C THR A 521 -12.87 -19.69 -5.30
N LEU A 522 -13.38 -20.14 -6.44
CA LEU A 522 -14.29 -21.29 -6.49
C LEU A 522 -13.62 -22.56 -5.96
N CYS A 523 -12.36 -22.82 -6.34
CA CYS A 523 -11.61 -23.97 -5.82
C CYS A 523 -11.42 -23.88 -4.30
N VAL A 524 -11.19 -22.67 -3.74
CA VAL A 524 -11.12 -22.46 -2.29
C VAL A 524 -12.48 -22.75 -1.65
N TYR A 525 -13.59 -22.30 -2.23
CA TYR A 525 -14.93 -22.59 -1.73
C TYR A 525 -15.23 -24.10 -1.74
N LEU A 526 -14.83 -24.78 -2.82
CA LEU A 526 -14.96 -26.23 -2.92
C LEU A 526 -14.13 -26.95 -1.85
N ARG A 527 -12.88 -26.52 -1.62
CA ARG A 527 -11.98 -27.12 -0.62
C ARG A 527 -12.56 -27.07 0.78
N TYR A 528 -13.08 -25.91 1.20
CA TYR A 528 -13.56 -25.68 2.56
C TYR A 528 -15.06 -25.96 2.74
N ASN A 529 -15.77 -26.40 1.69
CA ASN A 529 -17.18 -26.81 1.84
C ASN A 529 -17.25 -28.11 2.62
N ARG A 530 -17.98 -28.08 3.74
CA ARG A 530 -18.12 -29.22 4.65
C ARG A 530 -19.16 -30.26 4.21
N LYS A 531 -20.02 -29.91 3.20
CA LYS A 531 -21.10 -30.80 2.74
C LYS A 531 -20.69 -31.58 1.49
N GLN A 532 -20.58 -32.88 1.63
CA GLN A 532 -20.14 -33.78 0.55
C GLN A 532 -21.05 -33.73 -0.68
N GLU A 533 -22.37 -33.65 -0.48
CA GLU A 533 -23.33 -33.54 -1.56
C GLU A 533 -23.12 -32.28 -2.41
N GLN A 534 -22.94 -31.15 -1.75
CA GLN A 534 -22.65 -29.88 -2.43
C GLN A 534 -21.29 -29.91 -3.16
N ARG A 535 -20.27 -30.53 -2.55
CA ARG A 535 -18.95 -30.71 -3.21
C ARG A 535 -19.09 -31.54 -4.46
N HIS A 536 -19.79 -32.67 -4.39
CA HIS A 536 -19.98 -33.56 -5.53
C HIS A 536 -20.73 -32.86 -6.67
N GLU A 537 -21.79 -32.13 -6.36
CA GLU A 537 -22.54 -31.36 -7.36
C GLU A 537 -21.62 -30.28 -8.06
N VAL A 538 -20.76 -29.60 -7.30
CA VAL A 538 -19.83 -28.60 -7.86
C VAL A 538 -18.80 -29.27 -8.77
N ILE A 539 -18.22 -30.40 -8.35
CA ILE A 539 -17.26 -31.18 -9.16
C ILE A 539 -17.92 -31.61 -10.48
N GLN A 540 -19.14 -32.15 -10.39
CA GLN A 540 -19.90 -32.57 -11.57
C GLN A 540 -20.16 -31.36 -12.50
N LYS A 541 -20.59 -30.22 -11.98
CA LYS A 541 -20.80 -29.01 -12.78
C LYS A 541 -19.51 -28.49 -13.44
N LEU A 542 -18.37 -28.57 -12.77
CA LEU A 542 -17.08 -28.20 -13.35
C LEU A 542 -16.72 -29.11 -14.54
N ILE A 543 -16.93 -30.42 -14.40
CA ILE A 543 -16.64 -31.38 -15.46
C ILE A 543 -17.61 -31.20 -16.64
N GLU A 544 -18.92 -31.15 -16.38
CA GLU A 544 -19.95 -31.09 -17.44
C GLU A 544 -19.99 -29.75 -18.15
N GLN A 545 -19.98 -28.64 -17.39
CA GLN A 545 -20.17 -27.31 -17.97
C GLN A 545 -18.88 -26.70 -18.52
N LEU A 546 -17.72 -26.98 -17.90
CA LEU A 546 -16.44 -26.52 -18.38
C LEU A 546 -15.71 -27.59 -19.17
N GLY A 547 -15.39 -28.75 -18.59
CA GLY A 547 -14.58 -29.79 -19.22
C GLY A 547 -15.21 -30.37 -20.50
N GLN A 548 -16.51 -30.65 -20.45
CA GLN A 548 -17.30 -31.17 -21.58
C GLN A 548 -18.14 -30.06 -22.26
N GLY A 549 -17.91 -28.82 -21.89
CA GLY A 549 -18.64 -27.67 -22.40
C GLY A 549 -18.50 -27.52 -23.92
N LYS A 550 -19.60 -27.11 -24.59
CA LYS A 550 -19.64 -26.92 -26.08
C LYS A 550 -18.63 -25.87 -26.54
N SER A 551 -18.39 -24.83 -25.77
CA SER A 551 -17.43 -23.78 -26.08
C SER A 551 -16.01 -24.24 -25.74
N TYR A 552 -15.09 -24.12 -26.69
CA TYR A 552 -13.66 -24.40 -26.44
C TYR A 552 -13.06 -23.45 -25.36
N TRP A 553 -13.62 -22.26 -25.24
CA TRP A 553 -13.25 -21.35 -24.15
C TRP A 553 -13.53 -21.94 -22.77
N ASN A 554 -14.67 -22.64 -22.59
CA ASN A 554 -14.98 -23.30 -21.33
C ASN A 554 -13.99 -24.43 -21.04
N ARG A 555 -13.60 -25.20 -22.06
CA ARG A 555 -12.61 -26.28 -21.89
C ARG A 555 -11.21 -25.76 -21.57
N LEU A 556 -10.81 -24.58 -22.13
CA LEU A 556 -9.58 -23.89 -21.71
C LEU A 556 -9.66 -23.46 -20.24
N ARG A 557 -10.80 -22.91 -19.82
CA ARG A 557 -11.03 -22.49 -18.42
C ARG A 557 -11.08 -23.67 -17.46
N PHE A 558 -11.55 -24.83 -17.93
CA PHE A 558 -11.46 -26.07 -17.16
C PHE A 558 -10.01 -26.44 -16.84
N LEU A 559 -9.12 -26.38 -17.82
CA LEU A 559 -7.70 -26.64 -17.63
C LEU A 559 -7.05 -25.63 -16.66
N ASP A 560 -7.39 -24.32 -16.76
CA ASP A 560 -6.95 -23.31 -15.79
C ASP A 560 -7.46 -23.63 -14.37
N THR A 561 -8.71 -24.10 -14.24
CA THR A 561 -9.29 -24.48 -12.96
C THR A 561 -8.60 -25.73 -12.39
N CYS A 562 -8.29 -26.72 -13.22
CA CYS A 562 -7.55 -27.91 -12.81
C CYS A 562 -6.14 -27.59 -12.30
N GLU A 563 -5.51 -26.56 -12.84
CA GLU A 563 -4.22 -26.07 -12.35
C GLU A 563 -4.34 -25.59 -10.89
N PHE A 564 -5.41 -24.86 -10.54
CA PHE A 564 -5.67 -24.44 -9.15
C PHE A 564 -6.08 -25.61 -8.26
N ILE A 565 -6.77 -26.61 -8.79
CA ILE A 565 -7.11 -27.81 -8.01
C ILE A 565 -5.83 -28.58 -7.65
N ILE A 566 -4.89 -28.75 -8.58
CA ILE A 566 -3.59 -29.38 -8.28
C ILE A 566 -2.83 -28.60 -7.20
N GLU A 567 -2.91 -27.25 -7.22
CA GLU A 567 -2.26 -26.41 -6.21
C GLU A 567 -2.91 -26.53 -4.82
N LEU A 568 -4.23 -26.51 -4.76
CA LEU A 568 -4.97 -26.37 -3.51
C LEU A 568 -5.32 -27.70 -2.84
N PHE A 569 -5.58 -28.75 -3.60
CA PHE A 569 -6.05 -30.04 -3.07
C PHE A 569 -4.92 -31.07 -2.96
N SER A 570 -5.22 -32.18 -2.30
CA SER A 570 -4.32 -33.35 -2.29
C SER A 570 -4.21 -33.99 -3.67
N LYS A 571 -3.10 -34.68 -3.90
CA LYS A 571 -2.87 -35.45 -5.13
C LYS A 571 -3.94 -36.54 -5.31
N SER A 572 -4.34 -37.14 -4.23
CA SER A 572 -5.40 -38.17 -4.17
C SER A 572 -6.73 -37.63 -4.70
N PHE A 573 -7.15 -36.44 -4.22
CA PHE A 573 -8.37 -35.78 -4.68
C PHE A 573 -8.35 -35.47 -6.19
N PHE A 574 -7.24 -34.92 -6.69
CA PHE A 574 -7.13 -34.65 -8.11
C PHE A 574 -7.19 -35.92 -8.95
N CYS A 575 -6.49 -36.98 -8.52
CA CYS A 575 -6.49 -38.27 -9.23
C CYS A 575 -7.88 -38.92 -9.28
N GLU A 576 -8.66 -38.76 -8.22
CA GLU A 576 -10.02 -39.35 -8.12
C GLU A 576 -11.02 -38.64 -9.03
N TYR A 577 -11.03 -37.31 -9.06
CA TYR A 577 -12.12 -36.56 -9.71
C TYR A 577 -11.74 -35.92 -11.05
N PHE A 578 -10.51 -35.49 -11.24
CA PHE A 578 -10.13 -34.63 -12.37
C PHE A 578 -9.12 -35.23 -13.33
N PHE A 579 -8.39 -36.25 -12.93
CA PHE A 579 -7.34 -36.82 -13.76
C PHE A 579 -7.85 -37.33 -15.12
N LEU A 580 -8.89 -38.17 -15.13
CA LEU A 580 -9.47 -38.71 -16.38
C LEU A 580 -10.14 -37.62 -17.21
N PRO A 581 -11.00 -36.75 -16.68
CA PRO A 581 -11.57 -35.64 -17.44
C PRO A 581 -10.54 -34.72 -18.08
N VAL A 582 -9.39 -34.50 -17.47
CA VAL A 582 -8.29 -33.72 -18.06
C VAL A 582 -7.69 -34.49 -19.26
N LEU A 583 -7.43 -35.81 -19.13
CA LEU A 583 -6.84 -36.60 -20.21
C LEU A 583 -7.79 -36.77 -21.39
N GLU A 584 -9.11 -36.77 -21.21
CA GLU A 584 -10.09 -36.80 -22.28
C GLU A 584 -9.90 -35.66 -23.29
N LEU A 585 -9.41 -34.49 -22.84
CA LEU A 585 -9.12 -33.33 -23.69
C LEU A 585 -7.93 -33.54 -24.65
N THR A 586 -7.24 -34.69 -24.59
CA THR A 586 -6.27 -35.14 -25.61
C THR A 586 -6.92 -35.24 -26.98
N HIS A 587 -8.22 -35.50 -27.02
CA HIS A 587 -9.00 -35.67 -28.25
C HIS A 587 -9.81 -34.42 -28.62
N ASP A 588 -9.56 -33.31 -27.96
CA ASP A 588 -10.28 -32.07 -28.24
C ASP A 588 -10.10 -31.64 -29.70
N PRO A 589 -11.18 -31.25 -30.39
CA PRO A 589 -11.08 -30.82 -31.79
C PRO A 589 -10.27 -29.52 -31.95
N VAL A 590 -10.14 -28.70 -30.90
CA VAL A 590 -9.47 -27.40 -30.97
C VAL A 590 -8.00 -27.51 -30.52
N ALA A 591 -7.07 -27.15 -31.39
CA ALA A 591 -5.63 -27.21 -31.15
C ALA A 591 -5.21 -26.45 -29.88
N ASN A 592 -5.78 -25.27 -29.63
CA ASN A 592 -5.46 -24.45 -28.43
C ASN A 592 -5.78 -25.19 -27.13
N VAL A 593 -6.83 -26.01 -27.08
CA VAL A 593 -7.17 -26.81 -25.88
C VAL A 593 -6.12 -27.91 -25.70
N ARG A 594 -5.76 -28.63 -26.77
CA ARG A 594 -4.71 -29.64 -26.70
C ARG A 594 -3.35 -29.04 -26.34
N MET A 595 -3.03 -27.84 -26.86
CA MET A 595 -1.82 -27.09 -26.52
C MET A 595 -1.78 -26.75 -25.00
N LYS A 596 -2.86 -26.21 -24.46
CA LYS A 596 -2.98 -25.89 -23.05
C LYS A 596 -2.87 -27.14 -22.17
N LEU A 597 -3.48 -28.24 -22.59
CA LEU A 597 -3.34 -29.55 -21.94
C LEU A 597 -1.86 -29.98 -21.88
N CYS A 598 -1.12 -29.86 -22.99
CA CYS A 598 0.30 -30.23 -23.04
C CYS A 598 1.11 -29.48 -21.97
N TYR A 599 0.89 -28.18 -21.78
CA TYR A 599 1.53 -27.40 -20.72
C TYR A 599 1.17 -27.87 -19.30
N LEU A 600 -0.01 -28.47 -19.11
CA LEU A 600 -0.45 -28.97 -17.82
C LEU A 600 0.10 -30.37 -17.49
N LEU A 601 0.51 -31.17 -18.49
CA LEU A 601 0.95 -32.57 -18.30
C LEU A 601 2.06 -32.76 -17.26
N PRO A 602 3.11 -31.91 -17.17
CA PRO A 602 4.09 -32.06 -16.09
C PRO A 602 3.49 -31.93 -14.69
N LYS A 603 2.56 -30.99 -14.50
CA LYS A 603 1.85 -30.82 -13.22
C LYS A 603 0.94 -32.02 -12.94
N VAL A 604 0.25 -32.55 -13.95
CA VAL A 604 -0.57 -33.78 -13.84
C VAL A 604 0.30 -34.97 -13.45
N LYS A 605 1.48 -35.15 -14.09
CA LYS A 605 2.42 -36.21 -13.70
C LYS A 605 2.87 -36.09 -12.25
N SER A 606 3.11 -34.87 -11.75
CA SER A 606 3.53 -34.62 -10.37
C SER A 606 2.49 -35.03 -9.32
N THR A 607 1.24 -35.24 -9.69
CA THR A 607 0.16 -35.73 -8.79
C THR A 607 0.18 -37.25 -8.62
N LEU A 608 0.90 -37.99 -9.46
CA LEU A 608 0.91 -39.45 -9.42
C LEU A 608 1.91 -39.99 -8.39
N LYS A 609 1.46 -40.89 -7.55
CA LYS A 609 2.27 -41.63 -6.56
C LYS A 609 2.53 -43.05 -7.06
N VAL A 610 3.79 -43.37 -7.39
CA VAL A 610 4.20 -44.73 -7.78
C VAL A 610 4.59 -45.49 -6.51
N PRO A 611 4.17 -46.74 -6.31
CA PRO A 611 3.47 -47.63 -7.24
C PRO A 611 1.93 -47.53 -7.24
N THR A 612 1.31 -46.79 -6.34
CA THR A 612 -0.15 -46.77 -6.12
C THR A 612 -0.94 -46.37 -7.39
N ASN A 613 -0.47 -45.39 -8.11
CA ASN A 613 -1.13 -44.85 -9.32
C ASN A 613 -0.54 -45.40 -10.63
N LYS A 614 0.02 -46.63 -10.65
CA LYS A 614 0.68 -47.20 -11.84
C LYS A 614 -0.27 -47.22 -13.06
N HIS A 615 -1.54 -47.51 -12.87
CA HIS A 615 -2.53 -47.55 -13.97
C HIS A 615 -2.77 -46.17 -14.57
N LEU A 616 -2.82 -45.10 -13.72
CA LEU A 616 -2.97 -43.71 -14.17
C LEU A 616 -1.72 -43.23 -14.93
N MET A 617 -0.53 -43.65 -14.50
CA MET A 617 0.72 -43.39 -15.20
C MET A 617 0.71 -43.99 -16.62
N GLN A 618 0.23 -45.23 -16.75
CA GLN A 618 0.09 -45.88 -18.08
C GLN A 618 -0.88 -45.10 -18.96
N GLN A 619 -2.00 -44.61 -18.40
CA GLN A 619 -2.94 -43.79 -19.19
C GLN A 619 -2.33 -42.47 -19.62
N LEU A 620 -1.59 -41.79 -18.75
CA LEU A 620 -0.85 -40.57 -19.09
C LEU A 620 0.15 -40.83 -20.24
N GLU A 621 0.94 -41.92 -20.15
CA GLU A 621 1.90 -42.30 -21.19
C GLU A 621 1.19 -42.60 -22.54
N MET A 622 0.05 -43.29 -22.52
CA MET A 622 -0.73 -43.52 -23.72
C MET A 622 -1.22 -42.22 -24.35
N CYS A 623 -1.70 -41.28 -23.55
CA CYS A 623 -2.11 -39.95 -24.02
C CYS A 623 -0.95 -39.18 -24.67
N VAL A 624 0.23 -39.16 -24.02
CA VAL A 624 1.42 -38.51 -24.54
C VAL A 624 1.88 -39.15 -25.86
N ARG A 625 1.93 -40.49 -25.93
CA ARG A 625 2.27 -41.22 -27.15
C ARG A 625 1.30 -40.92 -28.30
N LYS A 626 0.00 -40.86 -28.01
CA LYS A 626 -1.01 -40.51 -28.99
C LYS A 626 -0.82 -39.09 -29.53
N LEU A 627 -0.59 -38.10 -28.67
CA LEU A 627 -0.26 -36.74 -29.09
C LEU A 627 1.01 -36.68 -29.94
N LEU A 628 2.03 -37.48 -29.63
CA LEU A 628 3.25 -37.53 -30.45
C LEU A 628 3.04 -38.15 -31.83
N CYS A 629 2.17 -39.16 -31.95
CA CYS A 629 2.01 -39.96 -33.16
C CYS A 629 0.88 -39.44 -34.06
N GLU A 630 -0.21 -38.91 -33.49
CA GLU A 630 -1.42 -38.58 -34.23
C GLU A 630 -1.66 -37.08 -34.42
N GLU A 631 -0.90 -36.21 -33.70
CA GLU A 631 -1.11 -34.76 -33.76
C GLU A 631 -0.72 -34.19 -35.11
N LYS A 632 -1.62 -33.41 -35.69
CA LYS A 632 -1.45 -32.78 -37.01
C LYS A 632 -1.04 -31.31 -36.92
N ASP A 633 -1.35 -30.67 -35.79
CA ASP A 633 -1.02 -29.27 -35.60
C ASP A 633 0.46 -29.14 -35.23
N LYS A 634 1.20 -28.30 -35.97
CA LYS A 634 2.65 -28.14 -35.82
C LYS A 634 3.03 -27.50 -34.49
N ASP A 635 2.21 -26.56 -33.97
CA ASP A 635 2.47 -25.85 -32.75
C ASP A 635 2.24 -26.76 -31.54
N VAL A 636 1.14 -27.52 -31.55
CA VAL A 636 0.87 -28.54 -30.53
C VAL A 636 1.98 -29.59 -30.51
N LEU A 637 2.39 -30.11 -31.68
CA LEU A 637 3.44 -31.10 -31.76
C LEU A 637 4.80 -30.59 -31.25
N SER A 638 5.13 -29.33 -31.52
CA SER A 638 6.34 -28.68 -30.98
C SER A 638 6.31 -28.62 -29.45
N ILE A 639 5.17 -28.26 -28.87
CA ILE A 639 5.00 -28.17 -27.43
C ILE A 639 5.01 -29.55 -26.77
N VAL A 640 4.35 -30.55 -27.36
CA VAL A 640 4.39 -31.93 -26.84
C VAL A 640 5.84 -32.42 -26.76
N LYS A 641 6.63 -32.25 -27.81
CA LYS A 641 8.05 -32.63 -27.82
C LYS A 641 8.84 -31.94 -26.69
N LYS A 642 8.58 -30.65 -26.46
CA LYS A 642 9.21 -29.91 -25.39
C LYS A 642 8.78 -30.46 -24.01
N MET A 643 7.50 -30.72 -23.79
CA MET A 643 6.97 -31.23 -22.55
C MET A 643 7.41 -32.66 -22.24
N VAL A 644 7.61 -33.52 -23.27
CA VAL A 644 8.18 -34.86 -23.08
C VAL A 644 9.58 -34.78 -22.49
N LEU A 645 10.40 -33.88 -23.01
CA LEU A 645 11.75 -33.65 -22.42
C LEU A 645 11.68 -33.20 -20.96
N GLU A 646 10.66 -32.43 -20.58
CA GLU A 646 10.43 -32.01 -19.19
C GLU A 646 9.93 -33.19 -18.33
N LEU A 647 9.01 -34.00 -18.85
CA LEU A 647 8.51 -35.21 -18.22
C LEU A 647 9.63 -36.22 -17.94
N ASP A 648 10.57 -36.42 -18.91
CA ASP A 648 11.71 -37.31 -18.76
C ASP A 648 12.73 -36.77 -17.72
N ARG A 649 12.96 -35.45 -17.70
CA ARG A 649 13.83 -34.82 -16.68
C ARG A 649 13.32 -34.99 -15.26
N MET A 650 12.00 -35.09 -15.07
CA MET A 650 11.43 -35.33 -13.74
C MET A 650 11.82 -36.69 -13.14
N GLU A 651 12.29 -37.63 -13.96
CA GLU A 651 12.70 -38.99 -13.50
C GLU A 651 14.20 -39.10 -13.19
N THR A 652 15.05 -38.17 -13.69
CA THR A 652 16.51 -38.35 -13.72
C THR A 652 17.31 -37.56 -12.67
N SER A 653 16.71 -36.69 -11.88
CA SER A 653 17.42 -35.85 -10.90
C SER A 653 17.25 -36.34 -9.47
N LEU A 654 18.12 -37.25 -9.01
CA LEU A 654 17.96 -37.96 -7.73
C LEU A 654 18.31 -37.16 -6.46
N ASP A 655 19.26 -36.24 -6.43
CA ASP A 655 19.77 -35.69 -5.17
C ASP A 655 19.13 -34.37 -4.68
N ALA A 656 18.97 -33.40 -5.55
CA ALA A 656 18.21 -32.16 -5.21
C ALA A 656 16.69 -32.41 -5.17
N PHE A 657 16.27 -33.49 -5.83
CA PHE A 657 14.90 -33.95 -5.94
C PHE A 657 14.39 -34.60 -4.64
N GLN A 658 15.24 -35.34 -3.91
CA GLN A 658 14.81 -36.02 -2.70
C GLN A 658 14.35 -35.06 -1.59
N LYS A 659 15.04 -33.91 -1.40
CA LYS A 659 14.65 -32.94 -0.37
C LYS A 659 13.34 -32.22 -0.73
N ARG A 660 13.20 -31.75 -1.99
CA ARG A 660 11.95 -31.14 -2.49
C ARG A 660 10.80 -32.14 -2.57
N PHE A 661 11.10 -33.40 -2.89
CA PHE A 661 10.08 -34.45 -2.94
C PHE A 661 9.55 -34.75 -1.54
N TYR A 662 10.39 -34.77 -0.52
CA TYR A 662 9.99 -35.00 0.88
C TYR A 662 9.17 -33.82 1.42
N GLU A 663 9.54 -32.59 1.15
CA GLU A 663 8.78 -31.40 1.54
C GLU A 663 7.39 -31.33 0.83
N ASN A 664 7.33 -31.66 -0.44
CA ASN A 664 6.08 -31.72 -1.21
C ASN A 664 5.18 -32.87 -0.75
N ASP A 665 5.75 -33.99 -0.33
CA ASP A 665 4.97 -35.13 0.18
C ASP A 665 4.39 -34.84 1.58
N LEU A 666 5.15 -34.15 2.43
CA LEU A 666 4.63 -33.66 3.73
C LEU A 666 3.49 -32.67 3.55
N LEU A 667 3.60 -31.74 2.61
CA LEU A 667 2.53 -30.79 2.30
C LEU A 667 1.28 -31.49 1.74
N ASP A 668 1.47 -32.50 0.90
CA ASP A 668 0.38 -33.29 0.35
C ASP A 668 -0.32 -34.11 1.44
N GLN A 669 0.42 -34.73 2.34
CA GLN A 669 -0.13 -35.43 3.52
C GLN A 669 -0.86 -34.48 4.46
N GLN A 670 -0.40 -33.23 4.59
CA GLN A 670 -1.12 -32.23 5.35
C GLN A 670 -2.46 -31.88 4.69
N LYS A 671 -2.47 -31.64 3.38
CA LYS A 671 -3.70 -31.39 2.62
C LYS A 671 -4.70 -32.54 2.74
N GLU A 672 -4.22 -33.76 2.63
CA GLU A 672 -5.04 -34.96 2.74
C GLU A 672 -5.65 -35.12 4.16
N ARG A 673 -4.84 -34.84 5.20
CA ARG A 673 -5.36 -34.84 6.61
C ARG A 673 -6.42 -33.76 6.82
N GLU A 674 -6.19 -32.54 6.30
CA GLU A 674 -7.17 -31.45 6.39
C GLU A 674 -8.48 -31.82 5.66
N GLU A 675 -8.39 -32.44 4.50
CA GLU A 675 -9.54 -32.93 3.75
C GLU A 675 -10.31 -33.99 4.53
N HIS A 676 -9.65 -34.96 5.16
CA HIS A 676 -10.27 -35.97 6.02
C HIS A 676 -10.93 -35.37 7.26
N LEU A 677 -10.27 -34.46 7.97
CA LEU A 677 -10.81 -33.78 9.14
C LEU A 677 -12.11 -33.01 8.83
N LEU A 678 -12.18 -32.38 7.67
CA LEU A 678 -13.42 -31.71 7.22
C LEU A 678 -14.58 -32.70 7.03
N PHE A 679 -14.30 -33.96 6.67
CA PHE A 679 -15.32 -35.02 6.52
C PHE A 679 -15.71 -35.68 7.84
N GLU A 680 -14.77 -35.97 8.73
CA GLU A 680 -15.05 -36.64 10.01
C GLU A 680 -15.89 -35.76 10.93
N LEU A 681 -15.67 -34.46 10.97
CA LEU A 681 -16.49 -33.51 11.74
C LEU A 681 -17.95 -33.50 11.27
N VAL A 682 -18.21 -33.65 9.98
CA VAL A 682 -19.59 -33.73 9.44
C VAL A 682 -20.27 -35.07 9.80
N CYS A 683 -19.52 -36.16 9.74
CA CYS A 683 -20.05 -37.47 10.14
C CYS A 683 -20.39 -37.52 11.64
N LEU A 684 -19.55 -36.93 12.49
CA LEU A 684 -19.82 -36.84 13.94
C LEU A 684 -21.00 -35.92 14.24
N LEU A 685 -21.12 -34.77 13.62
CA LEU A 685 -22.25 -33.86 13.75
C LEU A 685 -23.56 -34.50 13.23
N SER A 686 -23.52 -35.16 12.09
CA SER A 686 -24.68 -35.89 11.54
C SER A 686 -25.09 -37.03 12.44
N TYR A 687 -24.15 -37.75 13.07
CA TYR A 687 -24.42 -38.80 14.03
C TYR A 687 -25.04 -38.26 15.34
N ILE A 688 -24.53 -37.12 15.83
CA ILE A 688 -25.07 -36.44 17.02
C ILE A 688 -26.50 -35.93 16.75
N ILE A 689 -26.72 -35.26 15.60
CA ILE A 689 -28.04 -34.77 15.18
C ILE A 689 -29.03 -35.93 14.99
N CYS A 690 -28.60 -37.03 14.33
CA CYS A 690 -29.44 -38.23 14.22
C CYS A 690 -29.76 -38.86 15.59
N LYS A 691 -28.85 -38.80 16.55
CA LYS A 691 -29.06 -39.27 17.91
C LYS A 691 -30.04 -38.37 18.68
N GLU A 692 -29.95 -37.06 18.51
CA GLU A 692 -30.86 -36.08 19.10
C GLU A 692 -32.26 -36.15 18.48
N VAL A 693 -32.37 -36.28 17.14
CA VAL A 693 -33.64 -36.47 16.45
C VAL A 693 -34.29 -37.82 16.83
N LYS A 694 -33.49 -38.87 17.04
CA LYS A 694 -34.01 -40.16 17.58
C LYS A 694 -34.46 -40.00 19.02
N LYS A 695 -33.74 -39.25 19.88
CA LYS A 695 -34.18 -38.94 21.24
C LYS A 695 -35.45 -38.10 21.24
N SER A 696 -35.59 -37.10 20.40
CA SER A 696 -36.80 -36.27 20.32
C SER A 696 -38.01 -37.05 19.76
N LYS A 697 -37.81 -38.01 18.85
CA LYS A 697 -38.87 -38.91 18.39
C LYS A 697 -39.28 -39.92 19.48
N LEU A 698 -38.35 -40.40 20.30
CA LEU A 698 -38.67 -41.25 21.44
C LEU A 698 -39.43 -40.47 22.54
N VAL A 699 -39.06 -39.22 22.79
CA VAL A 699 -39.79 -38.37 23.76
C VAL A 699 -41.18 -37.99 23.26
N ARG A 700 -41.39 -37.81 21.94
CA ARG A 700 -42.76 -37.62 21.37
C ARG A 700 -43.61 -38.86 21.35
N SER A 701 -43.05 -40.08 21.33
CA SER A 701 -43.82 -41.34 21.44
C SER A 701 -44.12 -41.75 22.88
N GLN A 702 -43.46 -41.16 23.88
CA GLN A 702 -43.69 -41.37 25.29
C GLN A 702 -44.64 -40.36 25.96
N SER A 703 -45.11 -39.33 25.26
CA SER A 703 -46.07 -38.37 25.81
C SER A 703 -47.53 -38.75 25.68
N PHE A 704 -47.86 -40.03 25.34
CA PHE A 704 -49.21 -40.59 25.36
C PHE A 704 -49.24 -41.85 26.19
N SER A 705 -48.85 -41.78 27.44
CA SER A 705 -49.41 -42.68 28.52
C SER A 705 -48.97 -42.08 29.86
N SER A 706 -49.93 -41.45 30.46
CA SER A 706 -49.88 -40.97 31.83
C SER A 706 -49.78 -42.07 32.85
N GLN A 707 -49.13 -41.69 33.94
CA GLN A 707 -49.24 -42.28 35.30
C GLN A 707 -48.36 -43.49 35.64
N ALA A 708 -47.49 -43.15 36.49
CA ALA A 708 -47.07 -43.80 37.71
C ALA A 708 -45.57 -44.05 37.87
N LEU A 709 -45.14 -43.56 39.00
CA LEU A 709 -44.13 -44.06 39.94
C LEU A 709 -42.75 -43.42 39.93
N HIS A 710 -42.63 -42.66 40.98
CA HIS A 710 -41.45 -42.27 41.72
C HIS A 710 -40.31 -43.27 41.84
N SER A 711 -39.16 -42.76 41.93
CA SER A 711 -37.96 -43.16 42.69
C SER A 711 -36.84 -43.85 41.88
N LYS A 712 -35.76 -43.21 41.76
CA LYS A 712 -34.47 -43.40 42.40
C LYS A 712 -33.38 -42.65 41.69
N TYR A 713 -32.91 -41.65 42.37
CA TYR A 713 -31.60 -41.08 42.15
C TYR A 713 -30.52 -42.09 42.51
N SER A 714 -29.53 -42.26 41.69
CA SER A 714 -28.14 -42.37 42.12
C SER A 714 -27.20 -42.58 40.91
N ASN A 715 -26.19 -41.70 40.83
CA ASN A 715 -24.84 -41.92 40.27
C ASN A 715 -24.66 -42.37 38.83
N ILE A 716 -24.20 -41.48 38.01
CA ILE A 716 -23.03 -41.76 37.17
C ILE A 716 -22.29 -40.41 36.92
N ASP A 717 -21.35 -40.07 37.79
CA ASP A 717 -20.12 -39.41 37.47
C ASP A 717 -19.22 -40.45 36.82
N LYS A 718 -18.76 -40.14 35.59
CA LYS A 718 -17.51 -40.56 34.96
C LYS A 718 -17.62 -40.33 33.46
N CYS A 719 -17.32 -39.16 33.02
CA CYS A 719 -16.78 -38.93 31.67
C CYS A 719 -15.30 -38.69 31.76
N ALA A 720 -14.59 -39.60 31.16
CA ALA A 720 -13.14 -39.63 31.09
C ALA A 720 -12.60 -38.40 30.37
N SER A 721 -11.74 -37.66 31.06
CA SER A 721 -10.84 -36.67 30.51
C SER A 721 -9.81 -37.37 29.65
N PHE A 722 -9.79 -37.06 28.35
CA PHE A 722 -8.65 -37.37 27.49
C PHE A 722 -7.63 -36.21 27.64
N THR A 723 -6.59 -36.52 28.41
CA THR A 723 -5.36 -35.68 28.50
C THR A 723 -4.46 -35.96 27.32
N ILE A 724 -4.12 -34.94 26.57
CA ILE A 724 -3.03 -34.92 25.61
C ILE A 724 -1.73 -34.68 26.39
N PRO A 725 -0.65 -35.47 26.19
CA PRO A 725 0.58 -35.30 26.93
C PRO A 725 1.31 -34.07 26.45
N ALA A 726 1.50 -33.12 27.34
CA ALA A 726 2.42 -32.00 27.17
C ALA A 726 3.85 -32.47 27.40
N THR A 727 4.71 -32.36 26.39
CA THR A 727 6.16 -32.41 26.57
C THR A 727 6.63 -31.06 27.08
N GLY A 728 7.31 -31.10 28.20
CA GLY A 728 7.74 -29.95 28.97
C GLY A 728 8.91 -29.18 28.34
N GLY A 729 8.95 -27.92 28.69
CA GLY A 729 10.05 -26.98 28.42
C GLY A 729 9.86 -25.71 29.21
N ALA A 730 10.51 -25.70 30.39
CA ALA A 730 10.98 -24.59 31.20
C ALA A 730 10.20 -23.27 31.25
N VAL A 731 9.56 -23.08 32.40
CA VAL A 731 9.08 -21.80 32.93
C VAL A 731 10.29 -20.93 33.35
N ALA A 732 10.41 -19.76 32.78
CA ALA A 732 11.16 -18.64 33.39
C ALA A 732 10.19 -17.51 33.63
N SER A 733 9.88 -17.31 34.89
CA SER A 733 9.18 -16.15 35.42
C SER A 733 10.02 -14.89 35.21
N LEU A 734 9.49 -13.88 34.51
CA LEU A 734 9.99 -12.50 34.58
C LEU A 734 8.82 -11.54 34.77
N SER A 735 8.99 -10.80 35.83
CA SER A 735 8.15 -9.78 36.40
C SER A 735 7.75 -8.67 35.42
N SER A 736 6.51 -8.23 35.58
CA SER A 736 5.94 -7.03 35.02
C SER A 736 6.69 -5.77 35.38
N SER A 737 7.24 -5.07 34.37
CA SER A 737 7.36 -3.59 34.37
C SER A 737 7.90 -3.11 33.03
N GLY A 738 7.14 -2.27 32.35
CA GLY A 738 7.63 -1.29 31.38
C GLY A 738 7.78 -1.74 29.92
N CYS A 739 6.68 -1.76 29.17
CA CYS A 739 6.71 -1.74 27.70
C CYS A 739 5.46 -1.07 27.15
N THR A 740 5.35 0.26 27.29
CA THR A 740 4.31 1.04 26.60
C THR A 740 4.85 2.03 25.56
N SER A 741 6.17 2.25 25.52
CA SER A 741 6.77 3.22 24.58
C SER A 741 7.25 2.64 23.23
N SER A 742 7.50 1.32 23.14
CA SER A 742 7.98 0.72 21.90
C SER A 742 6.87 0.35 20.90
N PHE A 743 5.63 0.26 21.34
CA PHE A 743 4.49 -0.08 20.47
C PHE A 743 4.03 1.09 19.59
N LEU A 744 4.16 2.32 20.08
CA LEU A 744 3.78 3.52 19.32
C LEU A 744 4.74 3.81 18.15
N SER A 745 6.02 3.47 18.29
CA SER A 745 7.02 3.70 17.23
C SER A 745 6.86 2.75 16.04
N SER A 746 6.41 1.51 16.25
CA SER A 746 6.24 0.54 15.17
C SER A 746 4.97 0.73 14.36
N CYS A 747 3.91 1.29 14.95
CA CYS A 747 2.67 1.59 14.23
C CYS A 747 2.81 2.77 13.25
N PHE A 748 3.72 3.72 13.54
CA PHE A 748 3.92 4.89 12.67
C PHE A 748 4.97 4.70 11.58
N ALA A 749 5.91 3.75 11.74
CA ALA A 749 6.97 3.52 10.75
C ALA A 749 6.50 2.73 9.50
N GLY A 750 5.40 1.99 9.58
CA GLY A 750 4.89 1.16 8.49
C GLY A 750 4.06 1.90 7.44
N SER A 751 3.49 3.05 7.76
CA SER A 751 2.57 3.78 6.87
C SER A 751 3.22 4.92 6.07
N PHE A 752 4.50 5.21 6.27
CA PHE A 752 5.17 6.34 5.63
C PHE A 752 5.81 6.05 4.25
N MET A 753 5.70 4.82 3.71
CA MET A 753 6.37 4.47 2.44
C MET A 753 5.44 4.28 1.24
N VAL A 754 4.20 4.69 1.28
CA VAL A 754 3.32 4.64 0.09
C VAL A 754 2.44 5.88 0.03
N LEU A 755 3.05 6.99 -0.30
CA LEU A 755 2.41 8.10 -1.05
C LEU A 755 3.52 9.04 -1.52
#